data_cdf41cc0995cd552087506fdd9e9109d
#
_entry.id   cdf41cc0995cd552087506fdd9e9109d
#
_cell.length_a   1.000
_cell.length_b   1.000
_cell.length_c   1.000
_cell.angle_alpha   90.00
_cell.angle_beta   90.00
_cell.angle_gamma   90.00
#
_symmetry.space_group_name_H-M   'P 1'
#
loop_
_entity.id
_entity.type
_entity.pdbx_description
1 polymer ?
#
loop_
_entity_poly.entity_id
_entity_poly.type
_entity_poly.pdbx_seq_one_letter_code
_entity_poly.pdbx_strand_id
1 'polypeptide(L)'
;MALLSSSFYMLMNPQGNLVFSKQVLEFEVTALHFCISQTDCYVSLWLPTASADKFQTKTIQNCKDPVWNETFYFRIQSQVKNVLELGLYDKDVVTQDDHLFTVYFDIAKLSLGEQVFILVIHFVRTFISNFDNKTAVSVSLLEKQFSFKVQGSYEGTQDITLGSDPVFGFPHPAKFHYARYKQPVLDLILPGKKPLFVLKIVAYLLNIMEFFISDLCSSPDHLDVRLGFDLCVQEQDFLCKRQKCVAAALKKVLQLEKDLLDHETPVVAIMTTGGGMRSLTALYGSLQGLKKLHVLDCATYLTGLSGTTWTMSNLYRDADWSQKDLDKQISEARKHMTKCKINSLSLEYLKFYKKQLHQRKKEGRKTSFIDLWGLVLESLLHDGKDNHKLSDQQRAIDRGQNPLPIYTAVNVKNNYSTLDFKEWVEFTPYEVGLQKYGVFVRSEDFGSEFFMGRLMKKLPESRICFLEGMWSSLFSLNVLYIWNLSHSSEDFWHRWTQDKMDDIEEEPLLPLKPHDLRTRLLTPASPLSSAIRDALTDRFSVAQEHNFLKGLQVHNDYLENRHFHRWKDTVLDTFPNQLTQSEEYLSLVDTGFFINTSIMPLLKPERKVDVILHLNYSAGSQILALDQTCKYCSEQGILFPKVDLSEEDRKNLKECYLFEDAETPGAPILLFFPLINDTFQNYKAPGQKRSESEMEDGKVDLYGRCSPYSTYSVTYTEKVFDRLVQLGEYNILNNEELIMQALHKAVERKRQKKN
;
A
#
# COMPACT_ATOMS: atom_id res chain seq x y z
N MET A 1 -13.68 25.74 33.90
CA MET A 1 -12.81 25.97 32.75
C MET A 1 -11.38 25.78 33.25
N ALA A 2 -10.69 24.80 32.79
CA ALA A 2 -9.31 24.58 33.22
C ALA A 2 -8.38 25.06 32.10
N LEU A 3 -7.38 25.85 32.44
CA LEU A 3 -6.41 26.42 31.51
C LEU A 3 -5.14 25.59 31.56
N LEU A 4 -4.75 25.03 30.44
CA LEU A 4 -3.47 24.36 30.28
C LEU A 4 -2.53 25.31 29.54
N SER A 5 -1.45 25.71 30.17
CA SER A 5 -0.34 26.37 29.47
C SER A 5 0.91 25.54 29.58
N SER A 6 1.61 25.37 28.48
CA SER A 6 2.91 24.69 28.48
C SER A 6 4.03 25.71 28.34
N SER A 7 4.86 25.83 29.38
CA SER A 7 6.07 26.63 29.34
C SER A 7 7.29 25.72 29.27
N PHE A 8 8.09 25.87 28.21
CA PHE A 8 9.32 25.10 28.03
C PHE A 8 10.52 26.00 28.35
N TYR A 9 11.34 25.60 29.30
CA TYR A 9 12.62 26.24 29.54
C TYR A 9 13.75 25.43 28.86
N MET A 10 14.41 26.03 27.89
CA MET A 10 15.67 25.52 27.34
C MET A 10 16.84 25.92 28.26
N LEU A 11 17.51 24.95 28.82
CA LEU A 11 18.80 25.17 29.49
C LEU A 11 19.91 24.73 28.52
N MET A 12 20.79 25.67 28.17
CA MET A 12 22.05 25.36 27.48
C MET A 12 23.11 24.99 28.53
N ASN A 13 23.88 23.93 28.23
CA ASN A 13 25.06 23.63 29.04
C ASN A 13 26.19 24.63 28.72
N PRO A 14 27.21 24.79 29.58
CA PRO A 14 28.31 25.75 29.37
C PRO A 14 29.17 25.51 28.12
N GLN A 15 28.91 24.41 27.37
CA GLN A 15 29.66 24.03 26.17
C GLN A 15 28.85 24.25 24.88
N GLY A 16 27.67 24.89 24.95
CA GLY A 16 26.88 25.26 23.77
C GLY A 16 26.14 24.11 23.08
N ASN A 17 26.10 22.91 23.66
CA ASN A 17 25.33 21.80 23.14
C ASN A 17 23.90 21.83 23.69
N LEU A 18 22.92 21.69 22.80
CA LEU A 18 21.49 21.49 23.16
C LEU A 18 21.34 20.19 23.93
N VAL A 19 21.29 20.26 25.25
CA VAL A 19 20.83 19.14 26.07
C VAL A 19 19.32 19.28 26.22
N PHE A 20 18.57 18.36 25.67
CA PHE A 20 17.13 18.25 25.91
C PHE A 20 16.88 17.94 27.39
N SER A 21 16.84 18.96 28.22
CA SER A 21 16.60 18.82 29.65
C SER A 21 15.18 19.23 29.99
N LYS A 22 14.40 18.25 30.47
CA LYS A 22 13.20 18.35 31.29
C LYS A 22 12.21 19.44 30.87
N GLN A 23 11.24 19.06 30.07
CA GLN A 23 10.07 19.87 29.80
C GLN A 23 9.23 20.02 31.07
N VAL A 24 8.76 21.22 31.37
CA VAL A 24 7.85 21.49 32.50
C VAL A 24 6.48 21.82 31.92
N LEU A 25 5.45 21.07 32.33
CA LEU A 25 4.06 21.36 32.06
C LEU A 25 3.52 22.21 33.19
N GLU A 26 2.99 23.37 32.87
CA GLU A 26 2.24 24.22 33.78
C GLU A 26 0.75 24.00 33.55
N PHE A 27 0.05 23.72 34.62
CA PHE A 27 -1.38 23.42 34.60
C PHE A 27 -2.14 24.33 35.58
N GLU A 28 -3.05 25.15 35.08
CA GLU A 28 -3.86 26.05 35.88
C GLU A 28 -5.31 25.57 35.88
N VAL A 29 -5.86 25.32 37.07
CA VAL A 29 -7.28 25.00 37.30
C VAL A 29 -8.00 26.24 37.69
N THR A 30 -8.81 26.82 36.81
CA THR A 30 -9.46 28.11 37.05
C THR A 30 -10.86 27.96 37.64
N ALA A 31 -11.79 27.40 36.90
CA ALA A 31 -13.19 27.30 37.36
C ALA A 31 -13.97 26.20 36.65
N LEU A 32 -14.99 25.70 37.34
CA LEU A 32 -16.00 24.80 36.76
C LEU A 32 -17.39 25.37 37.02
N HIS A 33 -18.29 25.21 36.03
CA HIS A 33 -19.67 25.60 36.18
C HIS A 33 -20.56 24.36 36.25
N PHE A 34 -21.22 24.14 37.39
CA PHE A 34 -22.11 23.02 37.64
C PHE A 34 -23.57 23.43 37.64
N CYS A 35 -24.38 22.69 36.89
CA CYS A 35 -25.81 22.99 36.78
C CYS A 35 -26.71 22.27 37.81
N ILE A 36 -26.18 21.40 38.73
CA ILE A 36 -27.06 20.37 39.30
C ILE A 36 -27.15 20.33 40.81
N SER A 37 -26.10 20.49 41.56
CA SER A 37 -26.16 20.47 43.03
C SER A 37 -25.04 21.29 43.64
N GLN A 38 -25.20 21.64 44.91
CA GLN A 38 -24.14 22.20 45.73
C GLN A 38 -23.31 21.05 46.24
N THR A 39 -22.01 21.00 45.88
CA THR A 39 -21.06 19.94 46.19
C THR A 39 -19.78 20.50 46.79
N ASP A 40 -19.05 19.69 47.53
CA ASP A 40 -17.77 20.03 48.14
C ASP A 40 -16.62 19.59 47.20
N CYS A 41 -16.42 20.33 46.10
CA CYS A 41 -15.60 19.86 44.96
C CYS A 41 -14.11 20.14 45.10
N TYR A 42 -13.30 19.16 44.69
CA TYR A 42 -11.89 19.35 44.40
C TYR A 42 -11.48 18.60 43.10
N VAL A 43 -10.38 19.06 42.50
CA VAL A 43 -9.80 18.43 41.31
C VAL A 43 -8.53 17.67 41.72
N SER A 44 -8.45 16.39 41.37
CA SER A 44 -7.24 15.57 41.47
C SER A 44 -6.52 15.54 40.14
N LEU A 45 -5.21 15.76 40.16
CA LEU A 45 -4.35 15.76 38.99
C LEU A 45 -3.27 14.69 39.15
N TRP A 46 -3.13 13.84 38.14
CA TRP A 46 -2.11 12.83 38.16
C TRP A 46 -1.47 12.65 36.79
N LEU A 47 -0.14 12.73 36.80
CA LEU A 47 0.69 12.40 35.63
C LEU A 47 1.61 11.24 36.02
N PRO A 48 1.23 9.98 35.73
CA PRO A 48 1.97 8.79 36.20
C PRO A 48 3.44 8.76 35.78
N THR A 49 3.74 9.38 34.65
CA THR A 49 5.12 9.48 34.12
C THR A 49 5.98 10.51 34.81
N ALA A 50 5.39 11.42 35.59
CA ALA A 50 6.09 12.50 36.30
C ALA A 50 6.10 12.33 37.82
N SER A 51 5.08 11.72 38.42
CA SER A 51 4.95 11.55 39.86
C SER A 51 4.16 10.29 40.21
N ALA A 52 4.59 9.61 41.29
CA ALA A 52 3.83 8.52 41.89
C ALA A 52 2.60 9.05 42.63
N ASP A 53 2.66 10.26 43.14
CA ASP A 53 1.60 10.87 43.93
C ASP A 53 0.65 11.69 43.07
N LYS A 54 -0.64 11.70 43.44
CA LYS A 54 -1.66 12.59 42.88
C LYS A 54 -1.62 13.94 43.59
N PHE A 55 -1.70 15.00 42.83
CA PHE A 55 -1.90 16.36 43.34
C PHE A 55 -3.41 16.65 43.41
N GLN A 56 -3.80 17.49 44.31
CA GLN A 56 -5.20 17.91 44.38
C GLN A 56 -5.34 19.43 44.71
N THR A 57 -6.36 20.03 44.20
CA THR A 57 -6.74 21.41 44.57
C THR A 57 -7.30 21.45 46.01
N LYS A 58 -7.43 22.64 46.59
CA LYS A 58 -8.26 22.81 47.76
C LYS A 58 -9.72 22.44 47.47
N THR A 59 -10.43 21.96 48.49
CA THR A 59 -11.85 21.67 48.39
C THR A 59 -12.64 22.99 48.51
N ILE A 60 -13.53 23.24 47.54
CA ILE A 60 -14.48 24.37 47.61
C ILE A 60 -15.83 23.84 48.10
N GLN A 61 -16.19 24.23 49.32
CA GLN A 61 -17.38 23.70 49.97
C GLN A 61 -18.67 24.31 49.43
N ASN A 62 -19.69 23.47 49.26
CA ASN A 62 -21.09 23.84 49.00
C ASN A 62 -21.25 24.84 47.83
N CYS A 63 -20.51 24.63 46.75
CA CYS A 63 -20.42 25.56 45.64
C CYS A 63 -20.90 24.97 44.34
N LYS A 64 -21.75 25.68 43.59
CA LYS A 64 -22.19 25.30 42.24
C LYS A 64 -21.15 25.67 41.16
N ASP A 65 -20.37 26.68 41.44
CA ASP A 65 -19.40 27.26 40.49
C ASP A 65 -18.05 27.42 41.19
N PRO A 66 -17.36 26.31 41.52
CA PRO A 66 -16.09 26.36 42.21
C PRO A 66 -15.02 27.02 41.35
N VAL A 67 -14.23 27.90 41.97
CA VAL A 67 -13.08 28.58 41.36
C VAL A 67 -11.85 28.28 42.19
N TRP A 68 -10.90 27.58 41.63
CA TRP A 68 -9.67 27.18 42.35
C TRP A 68 -8.51 28.15 42.12
N ASN A 69 -8.26 28.59 40.89
CA ASN A 69 -7.13 29.41 40.51
C ASN A 69 -5.79 28.88 41.07
N GLU A 70 -5.55 27.59 40.94
CA GLU A 70 -4.37 26.89 41.42
C GLU A 70 -3.55 26.38 40.27
N THR A 71 -2.23 26.50 40.39
CA THR A 71 -1.27 26.07 39.34
C THR A 71 -0.41 24.90 39.82
N PHE A 72 -0.27 23.92 38.98
CA PHE A 72 0.52 22.71 39.23
C PHE A 72 1.58 22.55 38.15
N TYR A 73 2.76 22.05 38.55
CA TYR A 73 3.90 21.86 37.68
C TYR A 73 4.33 20.41 37.62
N PHE A 74 4.42 19.87 36.40
CA PHE A 74 4.87 18.51 36.17
C PHE A 74 6.12 18.51 35.31
N ARG A 75 7.11 17.68 35.70
CA ARG A 75 8.31 17.44 34.90
C ARG A 75 8.04 16.32 33.92
N ILE A 76 8.01 16.64 32.62
CA ILE A 76 7.68 15.72 31.56
C ILE A 76 8.97 15.04 31.06
N GLN A 77 8.87 13.74 30.78
CA GLN A 77 9.89 13.03 30.01
C GLN A 77 9.43 12.94 28.56
N SER A 78 10.20 13.52 27.64
CA SER A 78 9.85 13.59 26.22
C SER A 78 9.86 12.22 25.51
N GLN A 79 10.50 11.21 26.11
CA GLN A 79 10.66 9.87 25.53
C GLN A 79 9.50 8.92 25.82
N VAL A 80 8.57 9.32 26.69
CA VAL A 80 7.42 8.49 27.08
C VAL A 80 6.11 9.22 26.79
N LYS A 81 5.06 8.46 26.59
CA LYS A 81 3.72 9.02 26.40
C LYS A 81 3.20 9.57 27.73
N ASN A 82 3.01 10.88 27.79
CA ASN A 82 2.52 11.58 28.96
C ASN A 82 1.01 11.81 28.85
N VAL A 83 0.24 11.15 29.71
CA VAL A 83 -1.22 11.30 29.80
C VAL A 83 -1.56 11.85 31.18
N LEU A 84 -2.08 13.06 31.22
CA LEU A 84 -2.56 13.70 32.44
C LEU A 84 -3.97 13.21 32.76
N GLU A 85 -4.17 12.68 33.96
CA GLU A 85 -5.46 12.30 34.52
C GLU A 85 -5.98 13.44 35.40
N LEU A 86 -7.18 13.92 35.10
CA LEU A 86 -7.89 14.93 35.85
C LEU A 86 -9.17 14.32 36.41
N GLY A 87 -9.22 14.09 37.70
CA GLY A 87 -10.40 13.58 38.40
C GLY A 87 -11.11 14.70 39.19
N LEU A 88 -12.41 14.80 39.05
CA LEU A 88 -13.24 15.64 39.90
C LEU A 88 -13.95 14.82 40.97
N TYR A 89 -13.90 15.27 42.17
CA TYR A 89 -14.48 14.59 43.33
C TYR A 89 -15.35 15.52 44.15
N ASP A 90 -16.38 14.93 44.75
CA ASP A 90 -17.15 15.53 45.84
C ASP A 90 -16.61 14.96 47.15
N LYS A 91 -16.21 15.83 48.08
CA LYS A 91 -15.57 15.42 49.32
C LYS A 91 -16.63 15.14 50.37
N ASP A 92 -16.63 13.90 50.83
CA ASP A 92 -17.45 13.42 51.92
C ASP A 92 -16.72 13.47 53.27
N VAL A 93 -17.42 13.83 54.32
CA VAL A 93 -16.84 13.92 55.68
C VAL A 93 -16.82 12.58 56.39
N VAL A 94 -17.68 11.62 55.99
CA VAL A 94 -17.91 10.37 56.72
C VAL A 94 -17.71 9.13 55.85
N THR A 95 -17.83 9.27 54.54
CA THR A 95 -17.68 8.20 53.56
C THR A 95 -16.46 8.41 52.66
N GLN A 96 -16.22 7.52 51.73
CA GLN A 96 -15.23 7.73 50.68
C GLN A 96 -15.73 8.82 49.73
N ASP A 97 -14.85 9.75 49.31
CA ASP A 97 -15.19 10.84 48.42
C ASP A 97 -15.85 10.32 47.12
N ASP A 98 -16.97 10.93 46.77
CA ASP A 98 -17.68 10.55 45.55
C ASP A 98 -16.90 11.00 44.30
N HIS A 99 -16.53 10.04 43.48
CA HIS A 99 -15.90 10.31 42.20
C HIS A 99 -16.93 10.76 41.18
N LEU A 100 -16.85 12.01 40.74
CA LEU A 100 -17.79 12.58 39.78
C LEU A 100 -17.43 12.25 38.34
N PHE A 101 -16.18 12.51 37.94
CA PHE A 101 -15.65 12.09 36.63
C PHE A 101 -14.13 12.21 36.55
N THR A 102 -13.54 11.58 35.55
CA THR A 102 -12.11 11.71 35.21
C THR A 102 -11.95 12.08 33.74
N VAL A 103 -11.00 12.96 33.43
CA VAL A 103 -10.59 13.34 32.08
C VAL A 103 -9.13 12.93 31.88
N TYR A 104 -8.84 12.24 30.80
CA TYR A 104 -7.48 11.94 30.38
C TYR A 104 -7.05 12.86 29.26
N PHE A 105 -5.93 13.54 29.44
CA PHE A 105 -5.40 14.47 28.45
C PHE A 105 -4.00 14.03 28.00
N ASP A 106 -3.82 13.80 26.69
CA ASP A 106 -2.53 13.47 26.09
C ASP A 106 -1.72 14.75 25.85
N ILE A 107 -0.65 14.92 26.62
CA ILE A 107 0.19 16.13 26.58
C ILE A 107 0.91 16.28 25.24
N ALA A 108 1.12 15.19 24.49
CA ALA A 108 1.72 15.26 23.13
C ALA A 108 0.88 16.07 22.14
N LYS A 109 -0.36 16.39 22.47
CA LYS A 109 -1.24 17.24 21.65
C LYS A 109 -1.03 18.75 21.86
N LEU A 110 -0.18 19.14 22.80
CA LEU A 110 0.14 20.53 23.04
C LEU A 110 1.34 20.96 22.20
N SER A 111 1.17 22.07 21.49
CA SER A 111 2.29 22.77 20.84
C SER A 111 2.97 23.71 21.83
N LEU A 112 4.24 23.99 21.60
CA LEU A 112 5.05 24.87 22.46
C LEU A 112 4.40 26.28 22.55
N GLY A 113 4.07 26.73 23.74
CA GLY A 113 3.43 28.05 23.97
C GLY A 113 1.93 28.05 23.68
N GLU A 114 1.33 26.91 23.34
CA GLU A 114 -0.11 26.81 23.13
C GLU A 114 -0.87 26.73 24.45
N GLN A 115 -1.93 27.52 24.58
CA GLN A 115 -2.88 27.43 25.68
C GLN A 115 -4.10 26.63 25.20
N VAL A 116 -4.37 25.51 25.85
CA VAL A 116 -5.54 24.68 25.56
C VAL A 116 -6.54 24.75 26.70
N PHE A 117 -7.76 25.13 26.35
CA PHE A 117 -8.87 25.11 27.29
C PHE A 117 -9.58 23.78 27.24
N ILE A 118 -9.60 23.03 28.35
CA ILE A 118 -10.41 21.82 28.47
C ILE A 118 -11.78 22.23 29.00
N LEU A 119 -12.79 22.19 28.12
CA LEU A 119 -14.19 22.40 28.52
C LEU A 119 -14.82 21.02 28.75
N VAL A 120 -15.15 20.75 29.99
CA VAL A 120 -15.89 19.55 30.38
C VAL A 120 -17.38 19.91 30.49
N ILE A 121 -18.20 19.35 29.61
CA ILE A 121 -19.66 19.50 29.68
C ILE A 121 -20.21 18.17 30.19
N HIS A 122 -20.75 18.22 31.39
CA HIS A 122 -21.47 17.11 32.01
C HIS A 122 -22.95 17.20 31.64
N PHE A 123 -23.44 16.41 30.71
CA PHE A 123 -24.88 16.26 30.50
C PHE A 123 -25.43 15.30 31.55
N VAL A 124 -26.07 15.85 32.54
CA VAL A 124 -26.65 15.08 33.62
C VAL A 124 -27.98 14.46 33.19
N ARG A 125 -28.15 13.23 33.67
CA ARG A 125 -29.35 12.39 33.59
C ARG A 125 -30.68 13.09 33.91
N THR A 126 -30.66 14.30 34.47
CA THR A 126 -31.81 15.09 34.90
C THR A 126 -32.57 15.79 33.77
N PHE A 127 -32.06 15.78 32.54
CA PHE A 127 -32.77 16.38 31.41
C PHE A 127 -33.97 15.57 30.93
N ILE A 128 -34.13 14.33 31.37
CA ILE A 128 -35.23 13.44 30.94
C ILE A 128 -36.32 13.27 32.01
N SER A 129 -36.06 13.60 33.29
CA SER A 129 -37.04 13.37 34.38
C SER A 129 -37.78 14.56 34.89
N ASN A 130 -37.49 15.79 34.45
CA ASN A 130 -38.17 17.01 34.91
C ASN A 130 -38.72 17.88 33.77
N PHE A 131 -39.48 17.28 32.87
CA PHE A 131 -40.41 18.01 32.02
C PHE A 131 -41.82 18.05 32.65
N ASP A 132 -41.90 18.39 33.96
CA ASP A 132 -43.13 18.79 34.58
C ASP A 132 -42.92 20.12 35.32
N ASN A 133 -43.57 21.12 34.73
CA ASN A 133 -44.00 22.41 35.26
C ASN A 133 -43.00 23.55 35.53
N LYS A 134 -43.08 24.48 34.57
CA LYS A 134 -43.10 25.95 34.79
C LYS A 134 -41.79 26.62 35.21
N THR A 135 -40.95 26.85 34.24
CA THR A 135 -40.48 28.22 33.95
C THR A 135 -40.08 28.29 32.47
N ALA A 136 -40.89 29.04 31.73
CA ALA A 136 -40.65 29.27 30.31
C ALA A 136 -39.45 30.20 30.14
N VAL A 137 -38.29 29.65 29.87
CA VAL A 137 -37.32 30.31 29.00
C VAL A 137 -37.64 29.81 27.61
N SER A 138 -38.47 30.61 26.91
CA SER A 138 -38.76 30.37 25.50
C SER A 138 -37.52 30.61 24.66
N VAL A 139 -36.67 29.63 24.57
CA VAL A 139 -35.76 29.49 23.44
C VAL A 139 -36.61 28.86 22.36
N SER A 140 -37.05 29.64 21.39
CA SER A 140 -37.71 29.16 20.18
C SER A 140 -36.71 28.31 19.40
N LEU A 141 -36.73 27.00 19.65
CA LEU A 141 -36.02 25.98 18.92
C LEU A 141 -36.88 25.63 17.69
N LEU A 142 -37.01 26.58 16.78
CA LEU A 142 -37.51 26.31 15.43
C LEU A 142 -36.45 25.54 14.68
N GLU A 143 -36.81 24.33 14.24
CA GLU A 143 -36.12 23.50 13.27
C GLU A 143 -34.58 23.61 13.31
N LYS A 144 -33.92 22.91 14.21
CA LYS A 144 -32.47 22.91 14.25
C LYS A 144 -31.96 21.55 13.86
N GLN A 145 -31.31 21.55 12.74
CA GLN A 145 -30.45 20.45 12.25
C GLN A 145 -29.13 20.54 13.01
N PHE A 146 -28.72 19.47 13.67
CA PHE A 146 -27.43 19.37 14.36
C PHE A 146 -26.55 18.41 13.59
N SER A 147 -25.31 18.79 13.41
CA SER A 147 -24.31 17.92 12.78
C SER A 147 -23.35 17.41 13.84
N PHE A 148 -23.15 16.09 13.87
CA PHE A 148 -22.24 15.42 14.79
C PHE A 148 -21.10 14.77 14.00
N LYS A 149 -19.89 14.87 14.52
CA LYS A 149 -18.72 14.19 13.99
C LYS A 149 -17.91 13.62 15.15
N VAL A 150 -17.59 12.33 15.10
CA VAL A 150 -16.65 11.70 16.02
C VAL A 150 -15.29 11.62 15.35
N GLN A 151 -14.29 12.25 15.96
CA GLN A 151 -12.93 12.23 15.40
C GLN A 151 -12.35 10.82 15.42
N GLY A 152 -11.84 10.36 14.26
CA GLY A 152 -11.29 9.01 14.12
C GLY A 152 -12.34 7.91 13.98
N SER A 153 -13.64 8.26 13.81
CA SER A 153 -14.67 7.30 13.40
C SER A 153 -14.62 7.04 11.91
N TYR A 154 -15.21 5.94 11.50
CA TYR A 154 -15.40 5.59 10.09
C TYR A 154 -16.37 6.56 9.41
N GLU A 155 -17.46 6.90 10.11
CA GLU A 155 -18.45 7.82 9.59
C GLU A 155 -17.93 9.27 9.64
N GLY A 156 -18.34 10.01 8.63
CA GLY A 156 -18.13 11.46 8.60
C GLY A 156 -19.09 12.22 9.53
N THR A 157 -19.40 13.46 9.17
CA THR A 157 -20.41 14.25 9.86
C THR A 157 -21.80 13.66 9.60
N GLN A 158 -22.59 13.41 10.66
CA GLN A 158 -23.97 12.98 10.58
C GLN A 158 -24.90 14.10 11.04
N ASP A 159 -25.91 14.39 10.23
CA ASP A 159 -26.91 15.41 10.51
C ASP A 159 -28.12 14.78 11.21
N ILE A 160 -28.51 15.33 12.35
CA ILE A 160 -29.70 14.92 13.09
C ILE A 160 -30.68 16.07 13.10
N THR A 161 -31.87 15.85 12.54
CA THR A 161 -32.99 16.81 12.60
C THR A 161 -33.90 16.44 13.76
N LEU A 162 -34.06 17.34 14.72
CA LEU A 162 -35.06 17.16 15.77
C LEU A 162 -36.43 17.53 15.21
N GLY A 163 -37.27 16.49 15.01
CA GLY A 163 -38.65 16.70 14.54
C GLY A 163 -39.53 17.40 15.56
N SER A 164 -40.50 18.13 15.06
CA SER A 164 -41.48 18.95 15.84
C SER A 164 -42.61 18.15 16.51
N ASP A 165 -42.55 16.80 16.51
CA ASP A 165 -43.65 16.00 17.03
C ASP A 165 -43.28 15.35 18.38
N PRO A 166 -43.89 15.75 19.49
CA PRO A 166 -43.48 15.35 20.85
C PRO A 166 -43.98 13.93 21.24
N VAL A 167 -44.66 13.19 20.40
CA VAL A 167 -45.37 11.98 20.88
C VAL A 167 -44.77 10.67 20.42
N PHE A 168 -44.19 10.55 19.26
CA PHE A 168 -43.58 9.28 18.78
C PHE A 168 -42.56 9.49 17.65
N GLY A 169 -41.33 9.75 17.98
CA GLY A 169 -40.31 9.79 16.97
C GLY A 169 -38.93 10.08 17.56
N PHE A 170 -38.29 9.09 18.20
CA PHE A 170 -36.86 9.19 18.40
C PHE A 170 -36.21 9.32 17.03
N PRO A 171 -35.39 10.36 16.75
CA PRO A 171 -34.64 10.46 15.55
C PRO A 171 -33.78 9.18 15.44
N HIS A 172 -33.57 8.68 14.25
CA HIS A 172 -32.68 7.54 14.05
C HIS A 172 -31.36 7.82 14.73
N PRO A 173 -30.89 6.94 15.64
CA PRO A 173 -29.68 7.19 16.40
C PRO A 173 -28.50 7.33 15.43
N ALA A 174 -27.73 8.40 15.55
CA ALA A 174 -26.48 8.51 14.83
C ALA A 174 -25.51 7.42 15.30
N LYS A 175 -25.00 6.63 14.37
CA LYS A 175 -24.12 5.51 14.66
C LYS A 175 -22.71 5.83 14.21
N PHE A 176 -21.75 5.71 15.11
CA PHE A 176 -20.34 5.96 14.84
C PHE A 176 -19.52 4.71 15.19
N HIS A 177 -18.67 4.25 14.25
CA HIS A 177 -17.71 3.20 14.49
C HIS A 177 -16.34 3.82 14.73
N TYR A 178 -15.75 3.62 15.89
CA TYR A 178 -14.45 4.18 16.25
C TYR A 178 -13.62 3.18 17.06
N ALA A 179 -12.30 3.40 17.05
CA ALA A 179 -11.37 2.55 17.77
C ALA A 179 -11.48 2.79 19.28
N ARG A 180 -11.81 1.77 20.06
CA ARG A 180 -12.05 1.84 21.51
C ARG A 180 -10.88 2.44 22.30
N TYR A 181 -9.66 2.23 21.83
CA TYR A 181 -8.44 2.74 22.48
C TYR A 181 -8.15 4.22 22.18
N LYS A 182 -8.84 4.81 21.20
CA LYS A 182 -8.80 6.26 20.95
C LYS A 182 -9.94 6.89 21.69
N GLN A 183 -9.64 7.84 22.57
CA GLN A 183 -10.72 8.61 23.19
C GLN A 183 -11.49 9.35 22.09
N PRO A 184 -12.77 9.07 21.91
CA PRO A 184 -13.55 9.72 20.89
C PRO A 184 -13.74 11.19 21.23
N VAL A 185 -13.41 12.09 20.31
CA VAL A 185 -13.75 13.51 20.40
C VAL A 185 -14.99 13.71 19.55
N LEU A 186 -16.09 14.13 20.19
CA LEU A 186 -17.33 14.45 19.50
C LEU A 186 -17.35 15.94 19.17
N ASP A 187 -17.35 16.27 17.90
CA ASP A 187 -17.53 17.63 17.41
C ASP A 187 -19.04 17.87 17.16
N LEU A 188 -19.61 18.84 17.84
CA LEU A 188 -20.98 19.31 17.60
C LEU A 188 -20.92 20.57 16.73
N ILE A 189 -21.50 20.49 15.55
CA ILE A 189 -21.55 21.61 14.59
C ILE A 189 -22.98 22.21 14.63
N LEU A 190 -23.10 23.48 15.03
CA LEU A 190 -24.38 24.19 15.06
C LEU A 190 -24.62 24.88 13.71
N PRO A 191 -25.84 24.80 13.15
CA PRO A 191 -26.16 25.50 11.91
C PRO A 191 -26.30 27.02 12.15
N GLY A 192 -25.67 27.78 11.28
CA GLY A 192 -25.90 29.22 11.14
C GLY A 192 -24.94 30.16 11.87
N LYS A 193 -24.13 30.81 11.07
CA LYS A 193 -23.07 31.81 11.29
C LYS A 193 -21.67 31.22 11.47
N LYS A 194 -20.70 31.90 10.80
CA LYS A 194 -19.26 31.61 10.72
C LYS A 194 -18.69 30.78 11.90
N PRO A 195 -17.76 29.86 11.68
CA PRO A 195 -17.28 28.94 12.71
C PRO A 195 -16.48 29.67 13.78
N LEU A 196 -17.18 30.27 14.76
CA LEU A 196 -16.55 30.98 15.87
C LEU A 196 -16.44 30.12 17.14
N PHE A 197 -17.12 29.00 17.21
CA PHE A 197 -17.00 28.08 18.34
C PHE A 197 -17.17 26.63 17.87
N VAL A 198 -16.05 25.94 17.69
CA VAL A 198 -16.05 24.47 17.69
C VAL A 198 -16.06 24.06 19.15
N LEU A 199 -17.20 23.64 19.65
CA LEU A 199 -17.30 23.03 20.98
C LEU A 199 -16.71 21.62 20.85
N LYS A 200 -15.44 21.43 21.22
CA LYS A 200 -14.86 20.09 21.36
C LYS A 200 -15.38 19.50 22.66
N ILE A 201 -16.36 18.64 22.56
CA ILE A 201 -16.86 17.86 23.68
C ILE A 201 -16.00 16.61 23.76
N VAL A 202 -15.12 16.53 24.76
CA VAL A 202 -14.50 15.26 25.14
C VAL A 202 -15.57 14.49 25.92
N ALA A 203 -16.38 13.73 25.19
CA ALA A 203 -17.44 12.96 25.82
C ALA A 203 -16.85 11.75 26.53
N TYR A 204 -16.92 11.75 27.83
CA TYR A 204 -16.88 10.54 28.64
C TYR A 204 -18.20 9.78 28.43
N LEU A 205 -18.40 9.32 27.20
CA LEU A 205 -19.63 8.63 26.78
C LEU A 205 -19.69 7.18 27.27
N LEU A 206 -18.69 6.68 28.02
CA LEU A 206 -18.72 5.30 28.51
C LEU A 206 -19.91 5.01 29.45
N ASN A 207 -20.35 5.96 30.27
CA ASN A 207 -21.46 5.72 31.17
C ASN A 207 -22.83 6.20 30.65
N ILE A 208 -22.88 7.14 29.72
CA ILE A 208 -24.14 7.53 29.07
C ILE A 208 -24.48 6.60 27.91
N MET A 209 -23.46 6.00 27.28
CA MET A 209 -23.68 5.00 26.23
C MET A 209 -24.10 3.64 26.74
N GLU A 210 -23.97 3.30 28.03
CA GLU A 210 -24.58 2.06 28.54
C GLU A 210 -26.09 1.97 28.34
N PHE A 211 -26.79 3.09 28.21
CA PHE A 211 -28.22 3.10 27.90
C PHE A 211 -28.59 3.03 26.41
N PHE A 212 -27.63 3.33 25.52
CA PHE A 212 -27.78 3.23 24.06
C PHE A 212 -26.91 2.16 23.44
N ILE A 213 -26.03 1.54 24.19
CA ILE A 213 -25.21 0.40 23.80
C ILE A 213 -25.85 -0.89 24.33
N SER A 214 -27.18 -1.02 24.16
CA SER A 214 -27.82 -2.35 24.24
C SER A 214 -27.34 -3.28 23.14
N ASP A 215 -26.64 -2.77 22.15
CA ASP A 215 -26.00 -3.47 21.06
C ASP A 215 -24.55 -3.03 20.84
N LEU A 216 -23.77 -2.86 21.90
CA LEU A 216 -22.39 -3.25 21.83
C LEU A 216 -22.44 -4.77 21.66
N CYS A 217 -22.79 -5.19 20.48
CA CYS A 217 -22.54 -6.53 20.06
C CYS A 217 -21.10 -6.82 20.45
N SER A 218 -20.91 -7.74 21.37
CA SER A 218 -19.79 -8.64 21.32
C SER A 218 -19.77 -9.10 19.88
N SER A 219 -19.10 -8.28 19.10
CA SER A 219 -18.94 -8.49 17.68
C SER A 219 -18.35 -9.88 17.52
N PRO A 220 -18.91 -10.76 16.72
CA PRO A 220 -18.32 -12.06 16.48
C PRO A 220 -16.84 -11.85 16.14
N ASP A 221 -15.97 -12.72 16.66
CA ASP A 221 -14.52 -12.68 16.56
C ASP A 221 -13.99 -12.75 15.11
N HIS A 222 -14.85 -12.60 14.10
CA HIS A 222 -14.50 -12.69 12.70
C HIS A 222 -14.21 -11.31 12.12
N LEU A 223 -12.93 -11.06 11.85
CA LEU A 223 -12.50 -9.97 11.01
C LEU A 223 -12.71 -10.35 9.53
N ASP A 224 -12.99 -9.36 8.69
CA ASP A 224 -13.05 -9.55 7.23
C ASP A 224 -11.67 -9.45 6.58
N VAL A 225 -10.67 -8.95 7.32
CA VAL A 225 -9.25 -9.04 6.96
C VAL A 225 -8.63 -10.25 7.63
N ARG A 226 -7.68 -10.89 6.96
CA ARG A 226 -6.86 -11.93 7.56
C ARG A 226 -5.65 -11.29 8.26
N LEU A 227 -5.45 -11.63 9.52
CA LEU A 227 -4.27 -11.27 10.29
C LEU A 227 -3.32 -12.47 10.40
N GLY A 228 -2.03 -12.19 10.31
CA GLY A 228 -0.97 -13.19 10.44
C GLY A 228 -0.04 -13.20 9.23
N PHE A 229 1.11 -13.82 9.41
CA PHE A 229 2.18 -13.86 8.41
C PHE A 229 2.19 -15.14 7.58
N ASP A 230 1.45 -16.15 8.01
CA ASP A 230 1.29 -17.39 7.26
C ASP A 230 0.62 -17.17 5.89
N LEU A 231 0.82 -18.12 5.00
CA LEU A 231 0.11 -18.16 3.72
C LEU A 231 -1.38 -18.42 3.96
N CYS A 232 -2.25 -17.84 3.15
CA CYS A 232 -3.68 -18.13 3.22
C CYS A 232 -3.97 -19.60 2.90
N VAL A 233 -5.09 -20.09 3.37
CA VAL A 233 -5.49 -21.50 3.18
C VAL A 233 -5.55 -21.89 1.69
N GLN A 234 -5.98 -20.97 0.84
CA GLN A 234 -6.08 -21.19 -0.61
C GLN A 234 -4.69 -21.34 -1.25
N GLU A 235 -3.70 -20.51 -0.83
CA GLU A 235 -2.32 -20.66 -1.32
C GLU A 235 -1.69 -21.95 -0.81
N GLN A 236 -1.97 -22.37 0.43
CA GLN A 236 -1.49 -23.65 0.97
C GLN A 236 -2.09 -24.85 0.20
N ASP A 237 -3.39 -24.82 -0.09
CA ASP A 237 -4.05 -25.86 -0.92
C ASP A 237 -3.49 -25.89 -2.34
N PHE A 238 -3.28 -24.72 -2.94
CA PHE A 238 -2.60 -24.59 -4.22
C PHE A 238 -1.21 -25.25 -4.20
N LEU A 239 -0.40 -24.96 -3.17
CA LEU A 239 0.95 -25.54 -3.06
C LEU A 239 0.92 -27.07 -2.98
N CYS A 240 0.00 -27.65 -2.24
CA CYS A 240 -0.18 -29.11 -2.17
C CYS A 240 -0.49 -29.72 -3.55
N LYS A 241 -1.28 -29.03 -4.37
CA LYS A 241 -1.61 -29.48 -5.74
C LYS A 241 -0.45 -29.22 -6.69
N ARG A 242 0.13 -28.02 -6.66
CA ARG A 242 1.22 -27.63 -7.57
C ARG A 242 2.47 -28.45 -7.36
N GLN A 243 2.82 -28.79 -6.13
CA GLN A 243 3.99 -29.58 -5.80
C GLN A 243 4.00 -30.93 -6.50
N LYS A 244 2.85 -31.57 -6.68
CA LYS A 244 2.73 -32.84 -7.43
C LYS A 244 3.07 -32.63 -8.91
N CYS A 245 2.58 -31.53 -9.51
CA CYS A 245 2.92 -31.19 -10.89
C CYS A 245 4.40 -30.88 -11.05
N VAL A 246 4.97 -30.12 -10.13
CA VAL A 246 6.40 -29.75 -10.11
C VAL A 246 7.28 -31.00 -9.94
N ALA A 247 6.93 -31.92 -9.03
CA ALA A 247 7.67 -33.16 -8.82
C ALA A 247 7.73 -34.02 -10.09
N ALA A 248 6.57 -34.17 -10.76
CA ALA A 248 6.48 -34.90 -12.02
C ALA A 248 7.29 -34.22 -13.15
N ALA A 249 7.22 -32.87 -13.23
CA ALA A 249 8.00 -32.11 -14.21
C ALA A 249 9.52 -32.23 -13.97
N LEU A 250 9.96 -32.04 -12.71
CA LEU A 250 11.38 -32.16 -12.33
C LEU A 250 11.91 -33.57 -12.60
N LYS A 251 11.13 -34.62 -12.30
CA LYS A 251 11.52 -35.98 -12.62
C LYS A 251 11.83 -36.14 -14.12
N LYS A 252 10.94 -35.60 -14.97
CA LYS A 252 11.09 -35.68 -16.43
C LYS A 252 12.29 -34.88 -16.91
N VAL A 253 12.42 -33.63 -16.47
CA VAL A 253 13.43 -32.67 -16.90
C VAL A 253 14.83 -33.11 -16.47
N LEU A 254 14.97 -33.56 -15.22
CA LEU A 254 16.24 -34.01 -14.65
C LEU A 254 16.51 -35.50 -14.84
N GLN A 255 15.64 -36.22 -15.55
CA GLN A 255 15.74 -37.66 -15.84
C GLN A 255 15.99 -38.52 -14.58
N LEU A 256 15.30 -38.17 -13.48
CA LEU A 256 15.45 -38.85 -12.20
C LEU A 256 14.88 -40.30 -12.27
N GLU A 257 15.60 -41.26 -11.77
CA GLU A 257 15.16 -42.67 -11.73
C GLU A 257 13.91 -42.86 -10.83
N LYS A 258 13.87 -42.12 -9.70
CA LYS A 258 12.80 -42.24 -8.69
C LYS A 258 11.96 -41.00 -8.66
N ASP A 259 10.68 -41.17 -8.25
CA ASP A 259 9.78 -40.05 -7.95
C ASP A 259 10.32 -39.23 -6.79
N LEU A 260 10.16 -37.92 -6.86
CA LEU A 260 10.46 -37.02 -5.74
C LEU A 260 9.34 -37.11 -4.71
N LEU A 261 9.73 -37.23 -3.46
CA LEU A 261 8.81 -37.07 -2.34
C LEU A 261 8.46 -35.58 -2.15
N ASP A 262 7.34 -35.31 -1.49
CA ASP A 262 6.86 -33.94 -1.28
C ASP A 262 7.94 -33.03 -0.66
N HIS A 263 8.68 -33.52 0.35
CA HIS A 263 9.73 -32.76 1.00
C HIS A 263 11.05 -32.66 0.19
N GLU A 264 11.21 -33.46 -0.84
CA GLU A 264 12.36 -33.40 -1.77
C GLU A 264 12.11 -32.46 -2.95
N THR A 265 10.85 -32.05 -3.16
CA THR A 265 10.48 -31.19 -4.27
C THR A 265 10.82 -29.74 -3.95
N PRO A 266 11.76 -29.09 -4.67
CA PRO A 266 12.09 -27.70 -4.44
C PRO A 266 10.98 -26.76 -4.95
N VAL A 267 10.87 -25.62 -4.32
CA VAL A 267 10.03 -24.51 -4.76
C VAL A 267 10.84 -23.63 -5.72
N VAL A 268 10.44 -23.61 -6.98
CA VAL A 268 11.05 -22.84 -8.05
C VAL A 268 10.18 -21.63 -8.37
N ALA A 269 10.76 -20.46 -8.47
CA ALA A 269 10.06 -19.23 -8.80
C ALA A 269 10.68 -18.55 -10.03
N ILE A 270 9.82 -18.00 -10.88
CA ILE A 270 10.21 -17.11 -11.98
C ILE A 270 9.92 -15.68 -11.49
N MET A 271 10.94 -14.85 -11.46
CA MET A 271 10.88 -13.45 -11.07
C MET A 271 11.23 -12.58 -12.25
N THR A 272 10.50 -11.47 -12.41
CA THR A 272 10.70 -10.56 -13.54
C THR A 272 10.95 -9.14 -13.08
N THR A 273 11.54 -8.32 -13.97
CA THR A 273 11.66 -6.87 -13.78
C THR A 273 10.79 -6.08 -14.77
N GLY A 274 10.52 -4.82 -14.48
CA GLY A 274 9.79 -3.93 -15.36
C GLY A 274 10.61 -3.47 -16.57
N GLY A 275 9.95 -2.86 -17.54
CA GLY A 275 10.56 -2.32 -18.78
C GLY A 275 9.52 -1.99 -19.85
N GLY A 276 8.26 -1.76 -19.50
CA GLY A 276 7.18 -1.42 -20.43
C GLY A 276 6.94 -2.48 -21.49
N MET A 277 6.83 -2.06 -22.73
CA MET A 277 6.66 -3.00 -23.87
C MET A 277 7.82 -3.94 -24.06
N ARG A 278 9.05 -3.54 -23.69
CA ARG A 278 10.22 -4.39 -23.77
C ARG A 278 10.06 -5.59 -22.83
N SER A 279 9.70 -5.36 -21.57
CA SER A 279 9.49 -6.44 -20.60
C SER A 279 8.28 -7.31 -20.95
N LEU A 280 7.17 -6.70 -21.41
CA LEU A 280 6.03 -7.45 -21.93
C LEU A 280 6.44 -8.45 -23.01
N THR A 281 7.18 -7.96 -24.02
CA THR A 281 7.54 -8.76 -25.20
C THR A 281 8.58 -9.82 -24.89
N ALA A 282 9.65 -9.42 -24.17
CA ALA A 282 10.74 -10.35 -23.82
C ALA A 282 10.26 -11.46 -22.88
N LEU A 283 9.29 -11.18 -21.99
CA LEU A 283 8.74 -12.22 -21.12
C LEU A 283 8.03 -13.34 -21.90
N TYR A 284 7.30 -13.02 -22.96
CA TYR A 284 6.72 -14.06 -23.84
C TYR A 284 7.81 -14.98 -24.40
N GLY A 285 8.91 -14.39 -24.89
CA GLY A 285 10.04 -15.17 -25.41
C GLY A 285 10.68 -16.05 -24.34
N SER A 286 10.95 -15.49 -23.15
CA SER A 286 11.55 -16.24 -22.06
C SER A 286 10.65 -17.40 -21.58
N LEU A 287 9.32 -17.15 -21.44
CA LEU A 287 8.37 -18.22 -21.07
C LEU A 287 8.28 -19.30 -22.15
N GLN A 288 8.38 -18.93 -23.44
CA GLN A 288 8.40 -19.90 -24.54
C GLN A 288 9.68 -20.76 -24.48
N GLY A 289 10.84 -20.15 -24.20
CA GLY A 289 12.08 -20.88 -23.98
C GLY A 289 12.00 -21.86 -22.81
N LEU A 290 11.52 -21.41 -21.66
CA LEU A 290 11.29 -22.25 -20.48
C LEU A 290 10.32 -23.40 -20.76
N LYS A 291 9.29 -23.14 -21.57
CA LYS A 291 8.34 -24.16 -21.98
C LYS A 291 8.99 -25.22 -22.89
N LYS A 292 9.80 -24.82 -23.86
CA LYS A 292 10.53 -25.73 -24.74
C LYS A 292 11.50 -26.64 -23.97
N LEU A 293 12.10 -26.12 -22.89
CA LEU A 293 12.92 -26.89 -21.96
C LEU A 293 12.10 -27.69 -20.93
N HIS A 294 10.78 -27.63 -20.96
CA HIS A 294 9.86 -28.18 -19.94
C HIS A 294 10.09 -27.64 -18.52
N VAL A 295 10.83 -26.54 -18.35
CA VAL A 295 11.16 -25.93 -17.06
C VAL A 295 9.99 -25.09 -16.54
N LEU A 296 9.12 -24.59 -17.42
CA LEU A 296 7.94 -23.80 -17.03
C LEU A 296 7.01 -24.58 -16.08
N ASP A 297 6.88 -25.89 -16.28
CA ASP A 297 6.09 -26.76 -15.42
C ASP A 297 6.74 -27.01 -14.05
N CYS A 298 8.04 -26.79 -13.92
CA CYS A 298 8.78 -26.86 -12.67
C CYS A 298 8.58 -25.62 -11.78
N ALA A 299 8.05 -24.51 -12.31
CA ALA A 299 7.87 -23.28 -11.56
C ALA A 299 6.62 -23.34 -10.67
N THR A 300 6.76 -22.92 -9.41
CA THR A 300 5.65 -22.77 -8.43
C THR A 300 5.05 -21.37 -8.48
N TYR A 301 5.88 -20.34 -8.63
CA TYR A 301 5.49 -18.95 -8.64
C TYR A 301 5.97 -18.23 -9.90
N LEU A 302 5.19 -17.24 -10.32
CA LEU A 302 5.57 -16.26 -11.34
C LEU A 302 5.27 -14.87 -10.78
N THR A 303 6.30 -14.03 -10.61
CA THR A 303 6.11 -12.68 -10.09
C THR A 303 6.39 -11.62 -11.13
N GLY A 304 5.66 -10.51 -11.05
CA GLY A 304 5.82 -9.42 -12.00
C GLY A 304 5.49 -8.05 -11.45
N LEU A 305 6.02 -7.05 -12.13
CA LEU A 305 5.78 -5.64 -11.93
C LEU A 305 5.73 -4.93 -13.28
N SER A 306 5.12 -3.78 -13.32
CA SER A 306 5.17 -2.91 -14.51
C SER A 306 4.73 -3.65 -15.78
N GLY A 307 5.48 -3.55 -16.89
CA GLY A 307 5.12 -4.16 -18.18
C GLY A 307 5.00 -5.68 -18.17
N THR A 308 5.65 -6.40 -17.26
CA THR A 308 5.49 -7.87 -17.17
C THR A 308 4.13 -8.25 -16.59
N THR A 309 3.47 -7.37 -15.84
CA THR A 309 2.10 -7.59 -15.36
C THR A 309 1.10 -7.67 -16.51
N TRP A 310 1.36 -6.95 -17.61
CA TRP A 310 0.51 -6.97 -18.81
C TRP A 310 0.56 -8.33 -19.51
N THR A 311 1.75 -8.95 -19.59
CA THR A 311 1.86 -10.32 -20.10
C THR A 311 1.19 -11.31 -19.17
N MET A 312 1.46 -11.21 -17.86
CA MET A 312 0.91 -12.13 -16.88
C MET A 312 -0.63 -12.06 -16.87
N SER A 313 -1.21 -10.87 -16.76
CA SER A 313 -2.68 -10.72 -16.73
C SER A 313 -3.34 -11.27 -18.00
N ASN A 314 -2.70 -11.13 -19.16
CA ASN A 314 -3.18 -11.71 -20.40
C ASN A 314 -3.11 -13.24 -20.41
N LEU A 315 -1.99 -13.84 -19.95
CA LEU A 315 -1.83 -15.30 -19.90
C LEU A 315 -2.85 -15.95 -18.97
N TYR A 316 -3.06 -15.40 -17.77
CA TYR A 316 -3.96 -15.98 -16.75
C TYR A 316 -5.46 -15.83 -17.05
N ARG A 317 -5.82 -15.27 -18.19
CA ARG A 317 -7.20 -15.37 -18.75
C ARG A 317 -7.52 -16.80 -19.22
N ASP A 318 -6.52 -17.51 -19.69
CA ASP A 318 -6.65 -18.92 -20.10
C ASP A 318 -6.28 -19.82 -18.92
N ALA A 319 -7.23 -20.65 -18.51
CA ALA A 319 -7.06 -21.55 -17.36
C ALA A 319 -5.89 -22.53 -17.52
N ASP A 320 -5.51 -22.86 -18.73
CA ASP A 320 -4.48 -23.89 -19.04
C ASP A 320 -3.33 -23.32 -19.87
N TRP A 321 -3.01 -22.03 -19.72
CA TRP A 321 -2.09 -21.31 -20.59
C TRP A 321 -0.68 -21.94 -20.65
N SER A 322 -0.15 -22.42 -19.54
CA SER A 322 1.19 -23.02 -19.52
C SER A 322 1.25 -24.40 -20.19
N GLN A 323 0.09 -25.05 -20.37
CA GLN A 323 -0.02 -26.36 -21.03
C GLN A 323 -0.18 -26.22 -22.56
N LYS A 324 -0.66 -25.05 -23.03
CA LYS A 324 -0.89 -24.75 -24.43
C LYS A 324 0.35 -24.19 -25.09
N ASP A 325 0.42 -24.25 -26.41
CA ASP A 325 1.41 -23.50 -27.18
C ASP A 325 1.19 -21.99 -27.00
N LEU A 326 2.28 -21.26 -26.73
CA LEU A 326 2.24 -19.81 -26.53
C LEU A 326 2.20 -19.00 -27.83
N ASP A 327 2.37 -19.64 -29.00
CA ASP A 327 2.40 -18.95 -30.30
C ASP A 327 1.13 -18.14 -30.56
N LYS A 328 -0.01 -18.65 -30.13
CA LYS A 328 -1.28 -17.92 -30.26
C LYS A 328 -1.28 -16.65 -29.42
N GLN A 329 -0.90 -16.73 -28.15
CA GLN A 329 -0.82 -15.57 -27.25
C GLN A 329 0.22 -14.56 -27.71
N ILE A 330 1.37 -15.04 -28.20
CA ILE A 330 2.43 -14.19 -28.78
C ILE A 330 1.92 -13.49 -30.05
N SER A 331 1.21 -14.20 -30.94
CA SER A 331 0.63 -13.62 -32.14
C SER A 331 -0.42 -12.55 -31.82
N GLU A 332 -1.25 -12.79 -30.80
CA GLU A 332 -2.23 -11.81 -30.33
C GLU A 332 -1.55 -10.59 -29.72
N ALA A 333 -0.55 -10.78 -28.86
CA ALA A 333 0.23 -9.70 -28.29
C ALA A 333 0.93 -8.89 -29.40
N ARG A 334 1.53 -9.55 -30.41
CA ARG A 334 2.13 -8.88 -31.58
C ARG A 334 1.11 -7.98 -32.29
N LYS A 335 -0.09 -8.51 -32.58
CA LYS A 335 -1.17 -7.74 -33.20
C LYS A 335 -1.48 -6.45 -32.42
N HIS A 336 -1.52 -6.55 -31.10
CA HIS A 336 -1.80 -5.38 -30.25
C HIS A 336 -0.60 -4.43 -30.18
N MET A 337 0.63 -4.94 -30.10
CA MET A 337 1.83 -4.12 -29.99
C MET A 337 2.16 -3.34 -31.26
N THR A 338 1.72 -3.83 -32.41
CA THR A 338 1.96 -3.18 -33.73
C THR A 338 0.87 -2.23 -34.17
N LYS A 339 -0.26 -2.16 -33.45
CA LYS A 339 -1.35 -1.21 -33.76
C LYS A 339 -0.90 0.25 -33.59
N CYS A 340 -1.44 1.12 -34.42
CA CYS A 340 -1.29 2.56 -34.26
C CYS A 340 -1.98 3.02 -32.96
N LYS A 341 -1.21 3.55 -32.01
CA LYS A 341 -1.68 3.94 -30.68
C LYS A 341 -2.42 5.30 -30.63
N ILE A 342 -2.31 6.12 -31.67
CA ILE A 342 -2.99 7.42 -31.76
C ILE A 342 -4.51 7.25 -31.70
N ASN A 343 -5.03 6.13 -32.18
CA ASN A 343 -6.46 5.83 -32.14
C ASN A 343 -7.01 5.72 -30.71
N SER A 344 -6.18 5.33 -29.72
CA SER A 344 -6.60 5.26 -28.32
C SER A 344 -6.95 6.62 -27.71
N LEU A 345 -6.57 7.71 -28.36
CA LEU A 345 -6.90 9.09 -27.99
C LEU A 345 -7.98 9.71 -28.90
N SER A 346 -8.65 8.91 -29.73
CA SER A 346 -9.77 9.37 -30.53
C SER A 346 -10.93 9.88 -29.67
N LEU A 347 -11.79 10.73 -30.20
CA LEU A 347 -12.94 11.28 -29.49
C LEU A 347 -13.87 10.17 -28.95
N GLU A 348 -13.96 9.06 -29.67
CA GLU A 348 -14.74 7.90 -29.26
C GLU A 348 -14.17 7.24 -27.99
N TYR A 349 -12.86 6.97 -27.96
CA TYR A 349 -12.18 6.43 -26.80
C TYR A 349 -12.22 7.40 -25.62
N LEU A 350 -12.04 8.70 -25.82
CA LEU A 350 -12.16 9.70 -24.77
C LEU A 350 -13.57 9.72 -24.14
N LYS A 351 -14.64 9.56 -24.94
CA LYS A 351 -16.01 9.41 -24.43
C LYS A 351 -16.16 8.11 -23.63
N PHE A 352 -15.55 7.02 -24.08
CA PHE A 352 -15.53 5.75 -23.37
C PHE A 352 -14.81 5.89 -22.03
N TYR A 353 -13.61 6.45 -21.99
CA TYR A 353 -12.84 6.67 -20.75
C TYR A 353 -13.63 7.53 -19.75
N LYS A 354 -14.22 8.63 -20.21
CA LYS A 354 -15.10 9.48 -19.40
C LYS A 354 -16.21 8.66 -18.73
N LYS A 355 -16.89 7.81 -19.49
CA LYS A 355 -17.98 6.97 -18.98
C LYS A 355 -17.49 6.00 -17.92
N GLN A 356 -16.32 5.35 -18.15
CA GLN A 356 -15.75 4.39 -17.22
C GLN A 356 -15.28 5.07 -15.91
N LEU A 357 -14.59 6.22 -15.99
CA LEU A 357 -14.17 6.99 -14.83
C LEU A 357 -15.38 7.49 -14.02
N HIS A 358 -16.42 7.97 -14.70
CA HIS A 358 -17.65 8.37 -14.01
C HIS A 358 -18.33 7.19 -13.30
N GLN A 359 -18.36 6.03 -13.93
CA GLN A 359 -18.88 4.81 -13.30
C GLN A 359 -18.08 4.43 -12.06
N ARG A 360 -16.74 4.45 -12.13
CA ARG A 360 -15.85 4.15 -11.00
C ARG A 360 -16.05 5.12 -9.83
N LYS A 361 -16.21 6.41 -10.12
CA LYS A 361 -16.52 7.43 -9.11
C LYS A 361 -17.91 7.20 -8.48
N LYS A 362 -18.92 6.81 -9.28
CA LYS A 362 -20.26 6.48 -8.79
C LYS A 362 -20.26 5.23 -7.89
N GLU A 363 -19.39 4.28 -8.13
CA GLU A 363 -19.19 3.11 -7.28
C GLU A 363 -18.57 3.44 -5.92
N GLY A 364 -18.11 4.67 -5.71
CA GLY A 364 -17.53 5.15 -4.46
C GLY A 364 -16.00 5.12 -4.43
N ARG A 365 -15.35 4.82 -5.57
CA ARG A 365 -13.89 4.81 -5.65
C ARG A 365 -13.35 6.21 -5.93
N LYS A 366 -12.18 6.49 -5.39
CA LYS A 366 -11.43 7.69 -5.77
C LYS A 366 -10.77 7.45 -7.12
N THR A 367 -11.01 8.35 -8.07
CA THR A 367 -10.42 8.27 -9.40
C THR A 367 -9.17 9.14 -9.48
N SER A 368 -8.14 8.62 -10.14
CA SER A 368 -6.84 9.27 -10.36
C SER A 368 -6.46 9.23 -11.84
N PHE A 369 -5.34 9.88 -12.19
CA PHE A 369 -4.78 9.76 -13.54
C PHE A 369 -4.39 8.31 -13.89
N ILE A 370 -4.04 7.51 -12.88
CA ILE A 370 -3.70 6.10 -13.06
C ILE A 370 -4.90 5.26 -13.52
N ASP A 371 -6.11 5.62 -13.11
CA ASP A 371 -7.32 4.96 -13.64
C ASP A 371 -7.51 5.27 -15.13
N LEU A 372 -7.20 6.49 -15.56
CA LEU A 372 -7.18 6.84 -17.00
C LEU A 372 -6.10 6.04 -17.72
N TRP A 373 -4.89 5.93 -17.14
CA TRP A 373 -3.81 5.11 -17.70
C TRP A 373 -4.24 3.65 -17.88
N GLY A 374 -4.88 3.05 -16.87
CA GLY A 374 -5.41 1.70 -16.95
C GLY A 374 -6.42 1.51 -18.11
N LEU A 375 -7.29 2.49 -18.35
CA LEU A 375 -8.23 2.46 -19.50
C LEU A 375 -7.52 2.62 -20.83
N VAL A 376 -6.47 3.43 -20.91
CA VAL A 376 -5.62 3.53 -22.09
C VAL A 376 -4.92 2.20 -22.34
N LEU A 377 -4.35 1.57 -21.32
CA LEU A 377 -3.74 0.23 -21.44
C LEU A 377 -4.76 -0.79 -21.96
N GLU A 378 -5.97 -0.81 -21.43
CA GLU A 378 -7.04 -1.68 -21.93
C GLU A 378 -7.23 -1.51 -23.44
N SER A 379 -7.27 -0.26 -23.93
CA SER A 379 -7.43 0.01 -25.36
C SER A 379 -6.19 -0.34 -26.21
N LEU A 380 -5.01 -0.38 -25.58
CA LEU A 380 -3.75 -0.74 -26.23
C LEU A 380 -3.54 -2.25 -26.31
N LEU A 381 -3.99 -2.98 -25.29
CA LEU A 381 -3.73 -4.41 -25.10
C LEU A 381 -4.90 -5.30 -25.55
N HIS A 382 -6.11 -4.74 -25.72
CA HIS A 382 -7.32 -5.50 -26.01
C HIS A 382 -8.18 -4.84 -27.09
N ASP A 383 -9.03 -5.64 -27.73
CA ASP A 383 -10.03 -5.18 -28.67
C ASP A 383 -11.37 -4.95 -27.94
N GLY A 384 -11.48 -3.84 -27.19
CA GLY A 384 -12.68 -3.44 -26.49
C GLY A 384 -12.60 -3.55 -24.98
N LYS A 385 -13.76 -3.40 -24.31
CA LYS A 385 -13.85 -3.42 -22.85
C LYS A 385 -13.56 -4.82 -22.28
N ASP A 386 -12.60 -4.88 -21.39
CA ASP A 386 -12.27 -6.07 -20.64
C ASP A 386 -12.92 -6.05 -19.26
N ASN A 387 -13.67 -7.10 -18.93
CA ASN A 387 -14.31 -7.26 -17.63
C ASN A 387 -13.56 -8.23 -16.70
N HIS A 388 -12.39 -8.72 -17.12
CA HIS A 388 -11.56 -9.63 -16.33
C HIS A 388 -11.11 -8.96 -15.01
N LYS A 389 -11.06 -9.74 -13.95
CA LYS A 389 -10.70 -9.33 -12.60
C LYS A 389 -9.56 -10.18 -12.06
N LEU A 390 -8.90 -9.71 -11.01
CA LEU A 390 -7.83 -10.46 -10.39
C LEU A 390 -8.32 -11.80 -9.83
N SER A 391 -9.49 -11.81 -9.18
CA SER A 391 -10.08 -13.05 -8.64
C SER A 391 -10.45 -14.08 -9.70
N ASP A 392 -10.75 -13.66 -10.94
CA ASP A 392 -11.05 -14.59 -12.04
C ASP A 392 -9.86 -15.50 -12.39
N GLN A 393 -8.64 -15.08 -12.07
CA GLN A 393 -7.41 -15.85 -12.30
C GLN A 393 -7.30 -17.08 -11.40
N GLN A 394 -8.13 -17.22 -10.36
CA GLN A 394 -8.20 -18.42 -9.53
C GLN A 394 -8.45 -19.68 -10.38
N ARG A 395 -9.24 -19.56 -11.47
CA ARG A 395 -9.50 -20.66 -12.41
C ARG A 395 -8.23 -21.20 -13.07
N ALA A 396 -7.20 -20.37 -13.21
CA ALA A 396 -5.94 -20.77 -13.81
C ALA A 396 -4.98 -21.47 -12.82
N ILE A 397 -5.34 -21.53 -11.53
CA ILE A 397 -4.47 -22.09 -10.49
C ILE A 397 -5.19 -23.11 -9.58
N ASP A 398 -6.50 -23.27 -9.68
CA ASP A 398 -7.35 -24.10 -8.80
C ASP A 398 -6.95 -25.58 -8.76
N ARG A 399 -6.34 -26.09 -9.85
CA ARG A 399 -5.83 -27.47 -9.99
C ARG A 399 -4.30 -27.56 -9.83
N GLY A 400 -3.60 -26.44 -9.56
CA GLY A 400 -2.16 -26.36 -9.56
C GLY A 400 -1.54 -26.45 -10.97
N GLN A 401 -2.29 -26.22 -12.03
CA GLN A 401 -1.88 -26.43 -13.44
C GLN A 401 -0.90 -25.36 -13.93
N ASN A 402 -0.97 -24.13 -13.43
CA ASN A 402 -0.03 -23.06 -13.75
C ASN A 402 0.71 -22.58 -12.49
N PRO A 403 1.85 -21.89 -12.59
CA PRO A 403 2.45 -21.18 -11.45
C PRO A 403 1.47 -20.17 -10.81
N LEU A 404 1.58 -19.91 -9.51
CA LEU A 404 0.80 -18.85 -8.86
C LEU A 404 1.31 -17.47 -9.31
N PRO A 405 0.48 -16.59 -9.87
CA PRO A 405 0.89 -15.24 -10.21
C PRO A 405 0.91 -14.36 -8.96
N ILE A 406 1.97 -13.56 -8.81
CA ILE A 406 2.07 -12.54 -7.78
C ILE A 406 2.46 -11.23 -8.46
N TYR A 407 1.58 -10.24 -8.35
CA TYR A 407 1.84 -8.88 -8.82
C TYR A 407 2.29 -8.02 -7.66
N THR A 408 3.13 -7.03 -7.92
CA THR A 408 3.71 -6.20 -6.85
C THR A 408 3.47 -4.72 -7.07
N ALA A 409 3.27 -4.00 -5.97
CA ALA A 409 3.24 -2.55 -5.91
C ALA A 409 3.93 -2.07 -4.63
N VAL A 410 4.13 -0.76 -4.52
CA VAL A 410 4.65 -0.12 -3.31
C VAL A 410 3.64 0.91 -2.82
N ASN A 411 3.30 0.84 -1.53
CA ASN A 411 2.54 1.89 -0.86
C ASN A 411 3.49 3.00 -0.41
N VAL A 412 3.17 4.24 -0.78
CA VAL A 412 3.96 5.44 -0.48
C VAL A 412 3.14 6.45 0.29
N LYS A 413 3.79 7.42 0.91
CA LYS A 413 3.12 8.56 1.57
C LYS A 413 3.29 9.84 0.77
N ASN A 414 2.26 10.66 0.83
CA ASN A 414 2.15 11.85 0.00
C ASN A 414 3.21 12.93 0.27
N ASN A 415 3.69 13.02 1.49
CA ASN A 415 4.61 14.07 1.95
C ASN A 415 6.03 13.57 2.19
N TYR A 416 6.32 12.32 1.82
CA TYR A 416 7.61 11.68 2.04
C TYR A 416 8.17 11.14 0.73
N SER A 417 9.49 11.10 0.63
CA SER A 417 10.19 10.42 -0.45
C SER A 417 9.93 8.91 -0.39
N THR A 418 9.98 8.22 -1.52
CA THR A 418 10.00 6.74 -1.56
C THR A 418 11.24 6.16 -0.89
N LEU A 419 12.30 6.96 -0.72
CA LEU A 419 13.45 6.56 0.09
C LEU A 419 13.13 6.59 1.58
N ASP A 420 12.24 7.51 2.01
CA ASP A 420 11.89 7.69 3.42
C ASP A 420 10.73 6.82 3.87
N PHE A 421 9.78 6.53 2.97
CA PHE A 421 8.63 5.70 3.28
C PHE A 421 8.19 4.88 2.06
N LYS A 422 8.17 3.58 2.24
CA LYS A 422 7.72 2.58 1.27
C LYS A 422 7.26 1.32 1.98
N GLU A 423 6.27 0.66 1.42
CA GLU A 423 5.77 -0.60 1.94
C GLU A 423 5.39 -1.51 0.78
N TRP A 424 5.96 -2.72 0.77
CA TRP A 424 5.68 -3.71 -0.26
C TRP A 424 4.25 -4.24 -0.13
N VAL A 425 3.55 -4.25 -1.25
CA VAL A 425 2.19 -4.78 -1.38
C VAL A 425 2.21 -5.90 -2.41
N GLU A 426 1.72 -7.06 -2.02
CA GLU A 426 1.56 -8.21 -2.90
C GLU A 426 0.10 -8.41 -3.28
N PHE A 427 -0.11 -8.83 -4.53
CA PHE A 427 -1.42 -9.13 -5.10
C PHE A 427 -1.39 -10.55 -5.68
N THR A 428 -2.24 -11.39 -5.16
CA THR A 428 -2.50 -12.73 -5.70
C THR A 428 -3.96 -12.84 -6.11
N PRO A 429 -4.36 -13.84 -6.90
CA PRO A 429 -5.78 -14.08 -7.16
C PRO A 429 -6.61 -14.38 -5.91
N TYR A 430 -5.95 -14.73 -4.79
CA TYR A 430 -6.61 -15.04 -3.52
C TYR A 430 -6.73 -13.84 -2.60
N GLU A 431 -5.64 -13.11 -2.41
CA GLU A 431 -5.57 -12.01 -1.46
C GLU A 431 -4.59 -10.93 -1.88
N VAL A 432 -4.83 -9.73 -1.36
CA VAL A 432 -3.94 -8.57 -1.45
C VAL A 432 -3.49 -8.19 -0.04
N GLY A 433 -2.22 -7.93 0.18
CA GLY A 433 -1.76 -7.61 1.51
C GLY A 433 -0.44 -6.91 1.64
N LEU A 434 -0.21 -6.37 2.85
CA LEU A 434 1.04 -5.77 3.28
C LEU A 434 1.74 -6.71 4.26
N GLN A 435 2.84 -7.28 3.81
CA GLN A 435 3.63 -8.21 4.62
C GLN A 435 4.15 -7.61 5.93
N LYS A 436 4.52 -6.34 5.90
CA LYS A 436 5.00 -5.60 7.07
C LYS A 436 4.06 -5.71 8.27
N TYR A 437 2.76 -5.62 8.04
CA TYR A 437 1.74 -5.69 9.09
C TYR A 437 1.13 -7.07 9.26
N GLY A 438 1.38 -7.99 8.33
CA GLY A 438 0.69 -9.28 8.29
C GLY A 438 -0.82 -9.13 8.13
N VAL A 439 -1.26 -8.19 7.28
CA VAL A 439 -2.68 -7.90 7.04
C VAL A 439 -2.99 -8.12 5.57
N PHE A 440 -4.00 -8.94 5.34
CA PHE A 440 -4.43 -9.34 4.01
C PHE A 440 -5.94 -9.25 3.87
N VAL A 441 -6.40 -8.90 2.68
CA VAL A 441 -7.81 -8.84 2.30
C VAL A 441 -8.02 -9.70 1.07
N ARG A 442 -9.19 -10.34 0.94
CA ARG A 442 -9.52 -11.11 -0.27
C ARG A 442 -9.42 -10.20 -1.50
N SER A 443 -8.91 -10.73 -2.61
CA SER A 443 -8.76 -9.97 -3.87
C SER A 443 -10.08 -9.35 -4.33
N GLU A 444 -11.22 -10.03 -4.12
CA GLU A 444 -12.57 -9.56 -4.45
C GLU A 444 -13.03 -8.35 -3.61
N ASP A 445 -12.45 -8.16 -2.44
CA ASP A 445 -12.79 -7.11 -1.50
C ASP A 445 -11.78 -5.96 -1.50
N PHE A 446 -10.66 -6.09 -2.24
CA PHE A 446 -9.66 -5.06 -2.35
C PHE A 446 -10.23 -3.75 -2.92
N GLY A 447 -9.90 -2.63 -2.27
CA GLY A 447 -10.42 -1.31 -2.61
C GLY A 447 -11.84 -1.03 -2.10
N SER A 448 -12.45 -1.94 -1.34
CA SER A 448 -13.66 -1.70 -0.55
C SER A 448 -13.34 -0.89 0.72
N GLU A 449 -14.37 -0.34 1.36
CA GLU A 449 -14.18 0.46 2.56
C GLU A 449 -14.10 -0.42 3.80
N PHE A 450 -12.98 -0.36 4.51
CA PHE A 450 -12.72 -1.10 5.74
C PHE A 450 -12.52 -0.17 6.92
N PHE A 451 -12.84 -0.65 8.12
CA PHE A 451 -12.49 0.00 9.37
C PHE A 451 -12.25 -1.04 10.47
N MET A 452 -11.10 -0.95 11.14
CA MET A 452 -10.71 -1.89 12.20
C MET A 452 -10.78 -3.37 11.79
N GLY A 453 -10.41 -3.65 10.55
CA GLY A 453 -10.41 -5.01 10.00
C GLY A 453 -11.78 -5.56 9.57
N ARG A 454 -12.81 -4.72 9.54
CA ARG A 454 -14.16 -5.07 9.09
C ARG A 454 -14.52 -4.39 7.80
N LEU A 455 -15.22 -5.11 6.95
CA LEU A 455 -15.76 -4.61 5.70
C LEU A 455 -17.01 -3.75 5.99
N MET A 456 -16.84 -2.43 5.94
CA MET A 456 -17.92 -1.48 6.21
C MET A 456 -18.84 -1.30 4.99
N LYS A 457 -18.22 -1.26 3.81
CA LYS A 457 -18.97 -1.17 2.55
C LYS A 457 -18.23 -1.91 1.45
N LYS A 458 -18.89 -2.93 0.91
CA LYS A 458 -18.37 -3.67 -0.24
C LYS A 458 -18.53 -2.86 -1.51
N LEU A 459 -17.45 -2.68 -2.25
CA LEU A 459 -17.45 -2.10 -3.59
C LEU A 459 -17.29 -3.23 -4.63
N PRO A 460 -17.80 -3.05 -5.86
CA PRO A 460 -17.53 -4.00 -6.94
C PRO A 460 -16.02 -4.18 -7.15
N GLU A 461 -15.56 -5.40 -7.33
CA GLU A 461 -14.15 -5.68 -7.62
C GLU A 461 -13.68 -4.92 -8.86
N SER A 462 -12.50 -4.29 -8.79
CA SER A 462 -11.90 -3.56 -9.91
C SER A 462 -11.61 -4.48 -11.07
N ARG A 463 -11.84 -3.98 -12.30
CA ARG A 463 -11.36 -4.65 -13.51
C ARG A 463 -9.83 -4.65 -13.53
N ILE A 464 -9.26 -5.69 -14.14
CA ILE A 464 -7.81 -5.90 -14.16
C ILE A 464 -7.05 -4.71 -14.75
N CYS A 465 -7.62 -4.00 -15.73
CA CYS A 465 -6.98 -2.85 -16.37
C CYS A 465 -6.63 -1.72 -15.38
N PHE A 466 -7.42 -1.51 -14.32
CA PHE A 466 -7.11 -0.52 -13.29
C PHE A 466 -5.94 -0.95 -12.41
N LEU A 467 -5.82 -2.25 -12.15
CA LEU A 467 -4.67 -2.83 -11.43
C LEU A 467 -3.41 -2.80 -12.31
N GLU A 468 -3.52 -3.13 -13.61
CA GLU A 468 -2.42 -2.98 -14.57
C GLU A 468 -1.92 -1.54 -14.63
N GLY A 469 -2.83 -0.56 -14.62
CA GLY A 469 -2.49 0.85 -14.53
C GLY A 469 -1.69 1.17 -13.27
N MET A 470 -2.10 0.65 -12.13
CA MET A 470 -1.43 0.82 -10.83
C MET A 470 -0.05 0.16 -10.83
N TRP A 471 0.05 -1.13 -11.21
CA TRP A 471 1.30 -1.87 -11.22
C TRP A 471 2.33 -1.33 -12.22
N SER A 472 1.89 -0.54 -13.21
CA SER A 472 2.72 0.07 -14.24
C SER A 472 2.63 1.60 -14.27
N SER A 473 2.38 2.21 -13.13
CA SER A 473 2.13 3.65 -13.03
C SER A 473 3.32 4.52 -13.46
N LEU A 474 4.53 3.97 -13.48
CA LEU A 474 5.72 4.63 -14.05
C LEU A 474 5.51 5.04 -15.52
N PHE A 475 4.76 4.24 -16.29
CA PHE A 475 4.49 4.50 -17.71
C PHE A 475 3.29 5.41 -17.96
N SER A 476 2.60 5.85 -16.93
CA SER A 476 1.47 6.78 -17.08
C SER A 476 1.87 8.09 -17.80
N LEU A 477 3.13 8.48 -17.70
CA LEU A 477 3.72 9.61 -18.41
C LEU A 477 3.66 9.44 -19.94
N ASN A 478 3.62 8.21 -20.44
CA ASN A 478 3.51 7.94 -21.88
C ASN A 478 2.18 8.43 -22.47
N VAL A 479 1.11 8.49 -21.68
CA VAL A 479 -0.17 9.06 -22.14
C VAL A 479 0.01 10.51 -22.51
N LEU A 480 0.77 11.25 -21.74
CA LEU A 480 1.05 12.65 -22.01
C LEU A 480 1.92 12.81 -23.26
N TYR A 481 2.87 11.93 -23.46
CA TYR A 481 3.68 11.87 -24.67
C TYR A 481 2.84 11.59 -25.92
N ILE A 482 1.96 10.59 -25.89
CA ILE A 482 1.05 10.25 -26.99
C ILE A 482 0.07 11.42 -27.26
N TRP A 483 -0.44 12.05 -26.20
CA TRP A 483 -1.29 13.24 -26.33
C TRP A 483 -0.59 14.38 -27.06
N ASN A 484 0.67 14.62 -26.76
CA ASN A 484 1.46 15.66 -27.39
C ASN A 484 1.73 15.39 -28.89
N LEU A 485 1.98 14.14 -29.27
CA LEU A 485 2.11 13.74 -30.66
C LEU A 485 0.88 14.09 -31.50
N SER A 486 -0.30 14.19 -30.87
CA SER A 486 -1.57 14.54 -31.52
C SER A 486 -1.86 16.04 -31.54
N HIS A 487 -1.15 16.84 -30.75
CA HIS A 487 -1.38 18.28 -30.59
C HIS A 487 -0.03 19.01 -30.60
N SER A 488 0.37 19.49 -31.79
CA SER A 488 1.66 20.14 -32.04
C SER A 488 1.89 21.42 -31.21
N SER A 489 2.54 21.31 -30.06
CA SER A 489 3.25 22.39 -29.39
C SER A 489 4.62 21.89 -28.94
N GLU A 490 5.61 22.04 -29.81
CA GLU A 490 6.94 21.46 -29.69
C GLU A 490 7.75 21.96 -28.46
N ASP A 491 7.55 23.22 -28.02
CA ASP A 491 8.46 23.86 -27.05
C ASP A 491 8.26 23.41 -25.58
N PHE A 492 7.05 23.00 -25.19
CA PHE A 492 6.76 22.68 -23.79
C PHE A 492 7.30 21.30 -23.38
N TRP A 493 7.16 20.33 -24.30
CA TRP A 493 7.50 18.94 -24.02
C TRP A 493 8.98 18.64 -24.16
N HIS A 494 9.71 19.32 -25.07
CA HIS A 494 11.14 19.15 -25.22
C HIS A 494 11.92 19.49 -23.95
N ARG A 495 11.51 20.52 -23.21
CA ARG A 495 12.17 20.89 -21.95
C ARG A 495 11.82 19.99 -20.78
N TRP A 496 10.61 19.40 -20.81
CA TRP A 496 10.12 18.65 -19.65
C TRP A 496 10.34 17.14 -19.77
N THR A 497 10.22 16.58 -20.96
CA THR A 497 10.42 15.16 -21.19
C THR A 497 11.88 14.80 -21.44
N GLN A 498 12.63 15.63 -22.18
CA GLN A 498 14.01 15.34 -22.49
C GLN A 498 14.90 15.41 -21.25
N ASP A 499 14.81 16.47 -20.44
CA ASP A 499 15.63 16.63 -19.24
C ASP A 499 15.29 15.62 -18.13
N LYS A 500 14.04 15.11 -18.06
CA LYS A 500 13.61 14.15 -17.03
C LYS A 500 13.62 12.69 -17.49
N MET A 501 13.48 12.44 -18.77
CA MET A 501 13.58 11.09 -19.35
C MET A 501 15.03 10.65 -19.49
N ASP A 502 15.94 11.54 -19.84
CA ASP A 502 17.38 11.27 -19.88
C ASP A 502 17.89 10.91 -18.47
N ASP A 503 17.41 11.60 -17.42
CA ASP A 503 17.71 11.31 -16.02
C ASP A 503 17.21 9.90 -15.58
N ILE A 504 16.10 9.40 -16.15
CA ILE A 504 15.58 8.05 -15.83
C ILE A 504 16.38 6.96 -16.56
N GLU A 505 16.95 7.26 -17.72
CA GLU A 505 17.76 6.29 -18.50
C GLU A 505 19.24 6.27 -18.08
N GLU A 506 19.83 7.38 -17.64
CA GLU A 506 21.25 7.51 -17.29
C GLU A 506 21.53 7.36 -15.79
N GLU A 507 20.64 7.82 -14.94
CA GLU A 507 20.65 7.54 -13.51
C GLU A 507 19.21 7.41 -13.03
N PRO A 508 18.83 6.36 -12.28
CA PRO A 508 17.50 6.25 -11.71
C PRO A 508 17.36 7.17 -10.48
N LEU A 509 17.62 8.46 -10.68
CA LEU A 509 17.13 9.50 -9.79
C LEU A 509 15.66 9.66 -10.07
N LEU A 510 14.91 8.65 -9.65
CA LEU A 510 13.47 8.79 -9.48
C LEU A 510 13.21 10.06 -8.68
N PRO A 511 12.17 10.84 -9.02
CA PRO A 511 11.85 12.02 -8.25
C PRO A 511 11.80 11.62 -6.78
N LEU A 512 12.51 12.35 -5.95
CA LEU A 512 12.63 12.10 -4.50
C LEU A 512 11.25 11.91 -3.85
N LYS A 513 10.20 12.39 -4.53
CA LYS A 513 8.79 12.22 -4.14
C LYS A 513 7.97 11.91 -5.39
N PRO A 514 7.32 10.74 -5.51
CA PRO A 514 6.50 10.39 -6.65
C PRO A 514 5.39 11.40 -6.96
N HIS A 515 4.98 12.17 -5.98
CA HIS A 515 3.94 13.21 -6.09
C HIS A 515 4.50 14.60 -6.41
N ASP A 516 5.80 14.82 -6.43
CA ASP A 516 6.41 16.07 -6.88
C ASP A 516 6.41 16.21 -8.42
N LEU A 517 6.02 15.15 -9.13
CA LEU A 517 5.62 15.22 -10.53
C LEU A 517 4.33 16.06 -10.67
N ARG A 518 4.39 17.33 -10.26
CA ARG A 518 3.34 18.30 -10.53
C ARG A 518 3.40 18.70 -12.01
N THR A 519 2.65 18.02 -12.83
CA THR A 519 2.34 18.58 -14.14
C THR A 519 1.40 19.77 -13.95
N ARG A 520 1.88 20.93 -14.29
CA ARG A 520 0.99 22.05 -14.64
C ARG A 520 0.39 21.73 -16.00
N LEU A 521 -0.68 20.94 -16.02
CA LEU A 521 -1.49 20.80 -17.22
C LEU A 521 -2.12 22.14 -17.51
N LEU A 522 -1.70 22.72 -18.62
CA LEU A 522 -2.47 23.75 -19.29
C LEU A 522 -3.81 23.10 -19.65
N THR A 523 -4.87 23.54 -19.00
CA THR A 523 -6.23 23.08 -19.27
C THR A 523 -6.53 23.28 -20.74
N PRO A 524 -6.76 22.22 -21.53
CA PRO A 524 -7.22 22.40 -22.88
C PRO A 524 -8.56 23.15 -22.87
N ALA A 525 -8.75 24.09 -23.76
CA ALA A 525 -9.94 24.92 -23.86
C ALA A 525 -11.23 24.18 -24.30
N SER A 526 -11.24 22.85 -24.29
CA SER A 526 -12.38 22.01 -24.62
C SER A 526 -13.16 21.53 -23.40
N PRO A 527 -14.46 21.23 -23.48
CA PRO A 527 -15.27 20.80 -22.35
C PRO A 527 -14.98 19.35 -21.94
N LEU A 528 -13.79 19.09 -21.46
CA LEU A 528 -13.48 17.88 -20.71
C LEU A 528 -14.31 17.88 -19.42
N SER A 529 -14.99 16.77 -19.17
CA SER A 529 -15.83 16.68 -17.98
C SER A 529 -15.03 16.85 -16.69
N SER A 530 -15.72 17.24 -15.62
CA SER A 530 -15.14 17.34 -14.29
C SER A 530 -14.38 16.06 -13.86
N ALA A 531 -14.88 14.87 -14.21
CA ALA A 531 -14.24 13.60 -13.85
C ALA A 531 -12.87 13.40 -14.52
N ILE A 532 -12.72 13.77 -15.81
CA ILE A 532 -11.39 13.72 -16.47
C ILE A 532 -10.51 14.85 -15.93
N ARG A 533 -11.07 16.02 -15.65
CA ARG A 533 -10.33 17.13 -15.05
C ARG A 533 -9.80 16.78 -13.66
N ASP A 534 -10.64 16.20 -12.83
CA ASP A 534 -10.24 15.75 -11.48
C ASP A 534 -9.12 14.70 -11.56
N ALA A 535 -9.24 13.74 -12.48
CA ALA A 535 -8.20 12.73 -12.72
C ALA A 535 -6.89 13.33 -13.25
N LEU A 536 -6.95 14.43 -14.00
CA LEU A 536 -5.78 15.11 -14.56
C LEU A 536 -5.13 16.10 -13.58
N THR A 537 -5.82 16.56 -12.55
CA THR A 537 -5.29 17.50 -11.55
C THR A 537 -4.68 16.80 -10.34
N ASP A 538 -5.00 15.53 -10.11
CA ASP A 538 -4.40 14.73 -9.05
C ASP A 538 -3.10 14.04 -9.51
N ARG A 539 -2.29 13.66 -8.57
CA ARG A 539 -0.93 13.10 -8.68
C ARG A 539 -0.81 12.02 -9.75
N PHE A 540 0.00 12.27 -10.77
CA PHE A 540 0.06 11.48 -11.99
C PHE A 540 0.45 10.00 -11.84
N SER A 541 1.28 9.68 -10.86
CA SER A 541 1.87 8.34 -10.74
C SER A 541 1.28 7.50 -9.61
N VAL A 542 0.32 8.05 -8.85
CA VAL A 542 -0.20 7.41 -7.63
C VAL A 542 -1.65 6.96 -7.82
N ALA A 543 -1.89 5.67 -7.70
CA ALA A 543 -3.24 5.12 -7.57
C ALA A 543 -3.70 5.20 -6.12
N GLN A 544 -4.94 5.63 -5.88
CA GLN A 544 -5.51 5.71 -4.54
C GLN A 544 -6.65 4.73 -4.37
N GLU A 545 -6.48 3.78 -3.44
CA GLU A 545 -7.51 2.79 -3.08
C GLU A 545 -7.85 2.89 -1.60
N HIS A 546 -9.08 2.57 -1.23
CA HIS A 546 -9.48 2.56 0.18
C HIS A 546 -8.56 1.69 1.02
N ASN A 547 -8.16 2.19 2.17
CA ASN A 547 -7.18 1.53 3.03
C ASN A 547 -7.83 0.47 3.90
N PHE A 548 -7.57 -0.80 3.63
CA PHE A 548 -8.09 -1.92 4.41
C PHE A 548 -7.42 -2.07 5.80
N LEU A 549 -6.31 -1.35 6.06
CA LEU A 549 -5.70 -1.28 7.39
C LEU A 549 -6.28 -0.14 8.24
N LYS A 550 -7.19 0.68 7.69
CA LYS A 550 -7.70 1.87 8.38
C LYS A 550 -8.25 1.51 9.77
N GLY A 551 -7.70 2.17 10.80
CA GLY A 551 -8.11 2.00 12.19
C GLY A 551 -7.67 0.69 12.84
N LEU A 552 -6.96 -0.23 12.14
CA LEU A 552 -6.42 -1.43 12.76
C LEU A 552 -5.46 -1.05 13.89
N GLN A 553 -5.60 -1.72 15.02
CA GLN A 553 -4.67 -1.56 16.13
C GLN A 553 -3.39 -2.32 15.83
N VAL A 554 -2.27 -1.60 15.72
CA VAL A 554 -0.95 -2.22 15.74
C VAL A 554 -0.59 -2.49 17.20
N HIS A 555 -0.11 -3.70 17.48
CA HIS A 555 0.32 -4.08 18.82
C HIS A 555 1.41 -3.12 19.33
N ASN A 556 1.45 -2.85 20.63
CA ASN A 556 2.47 -1.94 21.20
C ASN A 556 3.90 -2.43 20.94
N ASP A 557 4.08 -3.74 20.83
CA ASP A 557 5.37 -4.39 20.59
C ASP A 557 5.65 -4.64 19.10
N TYR A 558 4.99 -3.92 18.20
CA TYR A 558 5.14 -4.17 16.75
C TYR A 558 6.59 -4.01 16.28
N LEU A 559 7.36 -3.11 16.88
CA LEU A 559 8.79 -2.92 16.56
C LEU A 559 9.67 -4.12 16.95
N GLU A 560 9.26 -4.93 17.91
CA GLU A 560 9.96 -6.14 18.33
C GLU A 560 9.54 -7.36 17.50
N ASN A 561 8.46 -7.23 16.73
CA ASN A 561 7.98 -8.31 15.88
C ASN A 561 8.97 -8.57 14.74
N ARG A 562 9.46 -9.85 14.63
CA ARG A 562 10.45 -10.24 13.60
C ARG A 562 10.01 -9.91 12.18
N HIS A 563 8.74 -10.11 11.87
CA HIS A 563 8.21 -9.87 10.52
C HIS A 563 8.10 -8.38 10.24
N PHE A 564 7.58 -7.59 11.17
CA PHE A 564 7.55 -6.15 11.04
C PHE A 564 8.96 -5.58 10.88
N HIS A 565 9.89 -6.01 11.71
CA HIS A 565 11.28 -5.55 11.67
C HIS A 565 11.96 -5.86 10.33
N ARG A 566 11.70 -7.02 9.75
CA ARG A 566 12.24 -7.40 8.43
C ARG A 566 11.80 -6.47 7.31
N TRP A 567 10.57 -5.96 7.36
CA TRP A 567 9.99 -5.12 6.33
C TRP A 567 9.91 -3.65 6.74
N LYS A 568 10.53 -3.30 7.85
CA LYS A 568 10.65 -1.93 8.33
C LYS A 568 11.65 -1.18 7.46
N ASP A 569 11.22 -0.09 6.86
CA ASP A 569 11.99 0.62 5.85
C ASP A 569 12.53 1.97 6.31
N THR A 570 11.88 2.60 7.32
CA THR A 570 12.13 4.01 7.62
C THR A 570 12.05 4.35 9.10
N VAL A 571 12.56 5.54 9.43
CA VAL A 571 12.43 6.14 10.77
C VAL A 571 10.95 6.35 11.15
N LEU A 572 10.06 6.55 10.18
CA LEU A 572 8.62 6.74 10.43
C LEU A 572 7.98 5.53 11.08
N ASP A 573 8.54 4.35 10.90
CA ASP A 573 8.06 3.12 11.50
C ASP A 573 8.17 3.10 13.04
N THR A 574 8.97 3.99 13.61
CA THR A 574 9.06 4.16 15.07
C THR A 574 7.89 4.94 15.66
N PHE A 575 7.06 5.56 14.81
CA PHE A 575 5.96 6.42 15.24
C PHE A 575 4.61 5.82 14.84
N PRO A 576 3.83 5.24 15.75
CA PRO A 576 2.55 4.61 15.45
C PRO A 576 1.57 5.50 14.67
N ASN A 577 1.60 6.81 14.92
CA ASN A 577 0.73 7.78 14.25
C ASN A 577 1.12 8.08 12.79
N GLN A 578 2.30 7.62 12.37
CA GLN A 578 2.80 7.76 11.01
C GLN A 578 2.65 6.47 10.21
N LEU A 579 2.16 5.41 10.82
CA LEU A 579 1.90 4.14 10.15
C LEU A 579 0.66 4.21 9.25
N THR A 580 0.58 3.27 8.34
CA THR A 580 -0.45 3.23 7.27
C THR A 580 -1.87 3.14 7.81
N GLN A 581 -2.11 2.61 9.02
CA GLN A 581 -3.43 2.52 9.63
C GLN A 581 -4.12 3.88 9.86
N SER A 582 -3.37 4.96 9.91
CA SER A 582 -3.91 6.32 10.07
C SER A 582 -4.41 6.94 8.78
N GLU A 583 -4.02 6.38 7.63
CA GLU A 583 -4.34 6.93 6.32
C GLU A 583 -5.74 6.49 5.85
N GLU A 584 -6.44 7.39 5.14
CA GLU A 584 -7.74 7.09 4.52
C GLU A 584 -7.61 6.19 3.29
N TYR A 585 -6.55 6.41 2.51
CA TYR A 585 -6.27 5.71 1.27
C TYR A 585 -4.86 5.12 1.28
N LEU A 586 -4.70 3.97 0.66
CA LEU A 586 -3.41 3.50 0.21
C LEU A 586 -3.01 4.30 -1.03
N SER A 587 -1.76 4.69 -1.10
CA SER A 587 -1.17 5.40 -2.23
C SER A 587 -0.20 4.46 -2.96
N LEU A 588 -0.70 3.78 -3.99
CA LEU A 588 0.00 2.68 -4.64
C LEU A 588 0.69 3.13 -5.93
N VAL A 589 1.93 2.68 -6.09
CA VAL A 589 2.77 2.97 -7.26
C VAL A 589 3.47 1.71 -7.75
N ASP A 590 3.94 1.77 -9.00
CA ASP A 590 4.85 0.80 -9.58
C ASP A 590 6.11 0.61 -8.71
N THR A 591 6.52 -0.62 -8.48
CA THR A 591 7.73 -0.92 -7.70
C THR A 591 9.00 -0.32 -8.32
N GLY A 592 8.99 -0.06 -9.62
CA GLY A 592 10.07 0.65 -10.33
C GLY A 592 10.40 2.03 -9.75
N PHE A 593 9.48 2.65 -9.02
CA PHE A 593 9.76 3.88 -8.27
C PHE A 593 10.68 3.69 -7.06
N PHE A 594 10.94 2.47 -6.66
CA PHE A 594 11.88 2.16 -5.59
C PHE A 594 12.99 1.22 -6.06
N ILE A 595 12.68 -0.04 -6.32
CA ILE A 595 13.59 -1.02 -6.93
C ILE A 595 12.83 -1.73 -8.05
N ASN A 596 13.41 -1.79 -9.23
CA ASN A 596 12.80 -2.48 -10.38
C ASN A 596 12.84 -4.00 -10.20
N THR A 597 12.09 -4.52 -9.23
CA THR A 597 12.08 -5.95 -8.89
C THR A 597 10.73 -6.41 -8.36
N SER A 598 10.35 -7.64 -8.68
CA SER A 598 9.19 -8.33 -8.11
C SER A 598 9.57 -9.45 -7.14
N ILE A 599 10.80 -9.44 -6.63
CA ILE A 599 11.37 -10.55 -5.83
C ILE A 599 10.82 -10.60 -4.40
N MET A 600 10.41 -9.49 -3.82
CA MET A 600 10.12 -9.39 -2.38
C MET A 600 9.08 -10.42 -1.89
N PRO A 601 7.98 -10.72 -2.59
CA PRO A 601 7.07 -11.78 -2.18
C PRO A 601 7.72 -13.16 -2.12
N LEU A 602 8.75 -13.42 -2.94
CA LEU A 602 9.46 -14.70 -2.98
C LEU A 602 10.41 -14.88 -1.80
N LEU A 603 10.85 -13.78 -1.19
CA LEU A 603 11.73 -13.79 -0.02
C LEU A 603 10.97 -13.94 1.31
N LYS A 604 9.65 -14.10 1.24
CA LYS A 604 8.81 -14.46 2.38
C LYS A 604 9.18 -15.87 2.86
N PRO A 605 9.57 -16.05 4.15
CA PRO A 605 10.04 -17.35 4.65
C PRO A 605 9.03 -18.49 4.50
N GLU A 606 7.74 -18.16 4.57
CA GLU A 606 6.64 -19.10 4.47
C GLU A 606 6.53 -19.74 3.08
N ARG A 607 7.00 -19.07 2.03
CA ARG A 607 7.02 -19.61 0.66
C ARG A 607 8.17 -20.56 0.40
N LYS A 608 9.23 -20.52 1.21
CA LYS A 608 10.35 -21.46 1.17
C LYS A 608 10.93 -21.65 -0.23
N VAL A 609 11.13 -20.56 -0.95
CA VAL A 609 11.66 -20.60 -2.34
C VAL A 609 13.10 -21.08 -2.32
N ASP A 610 13.40 -22.10 -3.14
CA ASP A 610 14.72 -22.73 -3.24
C ASP A 610 15.52 -22.25 -4.46
N VAL A 611 14.80 -21.94 -5.57
CA VAL A 611 15.42 -21.46 -6.82
C VAL A 611 14.64 -20.27 -7.35
N ILE A 612 15.34 -19.22 -7.75
CA ILE A 612 14.76 -18.05 -8.42
C ILE A 612 15.39 -17.89 -9.80
N LEU A 613 14.57 -17.98 -10.84
CA LEU A 613 14.95 -17.57 -12.19
C LEU A 613 14.62 -16.07 -12.32
N HIS A 614 15.65 -15.24 -12.25
CA HIS A 614 15.53 -13.77 -12.32
C HIS A 614 15.66 -13.31 -13.77
N LEU A 615 14.55 -13.04 -14.42
CA LEU A 615 14.48 -12.52 -15.77
C LEU A 615 14.49 -11.00 -15.74
N ASN A 616 15.62 -10.42 -16.11
CA ASN A 616 15.80 -8.97 -16.04
C ASN A 616 15.57 -8.30 -17.39
N TYR A 617 14.65 -7.34 -17.42
CA TYR A 617 14.27 -6.57 -18.61
C TYR A 617 14.45 -5.05 -18.39
N SER A 618 15.22 -4.65 -17.38
CA SER A 618 15.47 -3.25 -17.02
C SER A 618 16.04 -2.44 -18.20
N ALA A 619 15.84 -1.13 -18.19
CA ALA A 619 16.56 -0.22 -19.05
C ALA A 619 17.99 0.02 -18.52
N GLY A 620 18.87 0.49 -19.38
CA GLY A 620 20.23 0.89 -18.99
C GLY A 620 21.02 -0.25 -18.34
N SER A 621 21.54 -0.03 -17.13
CA SER A 621 22.34 -1.04 -16.42
C SER A 621 21.53 -2.26 -16.07
N GLN A 622 21.93 -3.42 -16.61
CA GLN A 622 21.25 -4.70 -16.38
C GLN A 622 21.47 -5.25 -14.97
N ILE A 623 22.45 -4.76 -14.24
CA ILE A 623 22.79 -5.25 -12.90
C ILE A 623 22.28 -4.32 -11.77
N LEU A 624 21.86 -3.11 -12.10
CA LEU A 624 21.49 -2.11 -11.10
C LEU A 624 20.36 -2.60 -10.16
N ALA A 625 19.28 -3.15 -10.73
CA ALA A 625 18.16 -3.67 -9.93
C ALA A 625 18.60 -4.83 -9.02
N LEU A 626 19.53 -5.67 -9.48
CA LEU A 626 20.08 -6.75 -8.68
C LEU A 626 20.97 -6.21 -7.55
N ASP A 627 21.87 -5.26 -7.84
CA ASP A 627 22.71 -4.62 -6.82
C ASP A 627 21.88 -3.91 -5.75
N GLN A 628 20.84 -3.17 -6.16
CA GLN A 628 19.88 -2.54 -5.24
C GLN A 628 19.14 -3.57 -4.38
N THR A 629 18.74 -4.69 -4.98
CA THR A 629 18.10 -5.80 -4.24
C THR A 629 19.04 -6.41 -3.21
N CYS A 630 20.30 -6.68 -3.58
CA CYS A 630 21.32 -7.21 -2.66
C CYS A 630 21.54 -6.26 -1.48
N LYS A 631 21.69 -4.97 -1.76
CA LYS A 631 21.85 -3.94 -0.72
C LYS A 631 20.64 -3.91 0.21
N TYR A 632 19.44 -3.85 -0.35
CA TYR A 632 18.19 -3.83 0.42
C TYR A 632 18.06 -5.07 1.32
N CYS A 633 18.27 -6.26 0.77
CA CYS A 633 18.21 -7.51 1.54
C CYS A 633 19.23 -7.54 2.68
N SER A 634 20.45 -7.07 2.43
CA SER A 634 21.49 -6.95 3.45
C SER A 634 21.10 -5.99 4.58
N GLU A 635 20.57 -4.81 4.24
CA GLU A 635 20.11 -3.81 5.21
C GLU A 635 18.92 -4.31 6.05
N GLN A 636 18.03 -5.10 5.47
CA GLN A 636 16.84 -5.65 6.14
C GLN A 636 17.09 -7.03 6.81
N GLY A 637 18.29 -7.57 6.72
CA GLY A 637 18.60 -8.91 7.25
C GLY A 637 17.81 -10.03 6.57
N ILE A 638 17.45 -9.84 5.29
CA ILE A 638 16.78 -10.85 4.47
C ILE A 638 17.83 -11.75 3.84
N LEU A 639 17.63 -13.07 3.95
CA LEU A 639 18.54 -14.06 3.35
C LEU A 639 18.49 -13.97 1.83
N PHE A 640 19.61 -13.59 1.25
CA PHE A 640 19.78 -13.49 -0.19
C PHE A 640 21.17 -14.00 -0.57
N PRO A 641 21.36 -14.66 -1.73
CA PRO A 641 22.66 -15.16 -2.12
C PRO A 641 23.64 -14.01 -2.39
N LYS A 642 24.90 -14.23 -2.05
CA LYS A 642 25.96 -13.28 -2.41
C LYS A 642 26.12 -13.25 -3.94
N VAL A 643 25.95 -12.04 -4.49
CA VAL A 643 26.16 -11.79 -5.92
C VAL A 643 27.58 -11.27 -6.11
N ASP A 644 28.45 -12.11 -6.66
CA ASP A 644 29.84 -11.75 -6.94
C ASP A 644 30.05 -11.74 -8.47
N LEU A 645 30.04 -10.54 -9.03
CA LEU A 645 30.33 -10.29 -10.44
C LEU A 645 31.67 -9.56 -10.56
N SER A 646 32.58 -10.13 -11.32
CA SER A 646 33.86 -9.49 -11.61
C SER A 646 33.67 -8.17 -12.37
N GLU A 647 34.64 -7.26 -12.28
CA GLU A 647 34.67 -6.01 -13.05
C GLU A 647 34.55 -6.27 -14.57
N GLU A 648 35.12 -7.37 -15.04
CA GLU A 648 35.03 -7.80 -16.46
C GLU A 648 33.61 -8.25 -16.80
N ASP A 649 32.97 -9.07 -15.95
CA ASP A 649 31.58 -9.48 -16.15
C ASP A 649 30.63 -8.29 -16.12
N ARG A 650 30.86 -7.30 -15.24
CA ARG A 650 30.04 -6.09 -15.18
C ARG A 650 30.12 -5.26 -16.47
N LYS A 651 31.25 -5.29 -17.17
CA LYS A 651 31.43 -4.59 -18.46
C LYS A 651 30.91 -5.38 -19.65
N ASN A 652 31.05 -6.72 -19.60
CA ASN A 652 30.71 -7.63 -20.69
C ASN A 652 29.82 -8.75 -20.16
N LEU A 653 28.55 -8.42 -19.91
CA LEU A 653 27.59 -9.35 -19.35
C LEU A 653 27.34 -10.54 -20.27
N LYS A 654 27.27 -11.75 -19.70
CA LYS A 654 26.80 -12.97 -20.30
C LYS A 654 25.30 -13.14 -20.14
N GLU A 655 24.72 -14.01 -20.94
CA GLU A 655 23.27 -14.25 -20.98
C GLU A 655 22.68 -14.85 -19.68
N CYS A 656 23.53 -15.53 -18.86
CA CYS A 656 23.09 -16.13 -17.60
C CYS A 656 24.24 -16.21 -16.59
N TYR A 657 23.89 -16.03 -15.31
CA TYR A 657 24.76 -16.23 -14.16
C TYR A 657 24.06 -17.08 -13.11
N LEU A 658 24.80 -17.98 -12.49
CA LEU A 658 24.34 -18.81 -11.37
C LEU A 658 25.02 -18.33 -10.08
N PHE A 659 24.21 -17.85 -9.12
CA PHE A 659 24.68 -17.47 -7.79
C PHE A 659 24.14 -18.44 -6.75
N GLU A 660 25.05 -18.99 -6.00
CA GLU A 660 24.81 -19.91 -4.90
C GLU A 660 25.73 -19.54 -3.74
N ASP A 661 25.17 -19.34 -2.58
CA ASP A 661 25.96 -19.01 -1.40
C ASP A 661 25.98 -20.21 -0.43
N ALA A 662 27.15 -20.81 -0.30
CA ALA A 662 27.36 -21.90 0.65
C ALA A 662 27.46 -21.38 2.12
N GLU A 663 27.82 -20.12 2.30
CA GLU A 663 27.99 -19.49 3.61
C GLU A 663 26.64 -19.01 4.21
N THR A 664 25.59 -18.89 3.37
CA THR A 664 24.25 -18.47 3.79
C THR A 664 23.23 -19.62 3.62
N PRO A 665 23.21 -20.60 4.55
CA PRO A 665 22.29 -21.71 4.48
C PRO A 665 20.84 -21.22 4.50
N GLY A 666 20.07 -21.58 3.49
CA GLY A 666 18.66 -21.16 3.37
C GLY A 666 18.41 -20.04 2.38
N ALA A 667 19.44 -19.39 1.85
CA ALA A 667 19.30 -18.50 0.71
C ALA A 667 18.94 -19.30 -0.56
N PRO A 668 18.04 -18.76 -1.42
CA PRO A 668 17.70 -19.42 -2.69
C PRO A 668 18.90 -19.46 -3.64
N ILE A 669 18.91 -20.43 -4.54
CA ILE A 669 19.80 -20.41 -5.71
C ILE A 669 19.25 -19.38 -6.69
N LEU A 670 20.06 -18.44 -7.15
CA LEU A 670 19.66 -17.39 -8.07
C LEU A 670 20.27 -17.63 -9.46
N LEU A 671 19.40 -17.78 -10.45
CA LEU A 671 19.76 -17.74 -11.87
C LEU A 671 19.40 -16.38 -12.42
N PHE A 672 20.39 -15.57 -12.77
CA PHE A 672 20.20 -14.21 -13.26
C PHE A 672 20.36 -14.16 -14.78
N PHE A 673 19.30 -13.74 -15.46
CA PHE A 673 19.25 -13.57 -16.92
C PHE A 673 19.14 -12.09 -17.27
N PRO A 674 20.22 -11.37 -17.50
CA PRO A 674 20.17 -10.03 -18.06
C PRO A 674 19.66 -10.09 -19.51
N LEU A 675 18.85 -9.10 -19.91
CA LEU A 675 18.42 -9.00 -21.30
C LEU A 675 19.55 -8.39 -22.13
N ILE A 676 20.35 -9.22 -22.73
CA ILE A 676 21.48 -8.82 -23.58
C ILE A 676 21.48 -9.57 -24.88
N ASN A 677 22.11 -8.99 -25.89
CA ASN A 677 22.37 -9.60 -27.19
C ASN A 677 23.88 -9.94 -27.29
N ASP A 678 24.29 -11.04 -26.64
CA ASP A 678 25.67 -11.53 -26.67
C ASP A 678 25.87 -12.49 -27.86
N THR A 679 25.47 -13.74 -27.72
CA THR A 679 25.70 -14.76 -28.75
C THR A 679 24.56 -14.81 -29.78
N PHE A 680 23.35 -14.36 -29.45
CA PHE A 680 22.20 -14.34 -30.37
C PHE A 680 22.47 -13.58 -31.68
N GLN A 681 23.33 -12.56 -31.65
CA GLN A 681 23.72 -11.84 -32.86
C GLN A 681 24.34 -12.76 -33.94
N ASN A 682 25.00 -13.83 -33.51
CA ASN A 682 25.72 -14.78 -34.41
C ASN A 682 25.01 -16.12 -34.57
N TYR A 683 24.05 -16.45 -33.65
CA TYR A 683 23.37 -17.72 -33.63
C TYR A 683 21.87 -17.56 -33.65
N LYS A 684 21.16 -18.34 -34.47
CA LYS A 684 19.67 -18.32 -34.51
C LYS A 684 19.04 -19.29 -33.53
N ALA A 685 19.78 -20.32 -33.12
CA ALA A 685 19.42 -21.26 -32.06
C ALA A 685 20.73 -21.76 -31.43
N PRO A 686 20.71 -22.36 -30.22
CA PRO A 686 21.89 -22.92 -29.59
C PRO A 686 22.68 -23.82 -30.55
N GLY A 687 23.97 -23.51 -30.75
CA GLY A 687 24.85 -24.26 -31.68
C GLY A 687 24.63 -24.04 -33.18
N GLN A 688 23.58 -23.29 -33.58
CA GLN A 688 23.25 -23.02 -34.99
C GLN A 688 23.64 -21.59 -35.41
N LYS A 689 24.77 -21.44 -36.10
CA LYS A 689 25.22 -20.14 -36.61
C LYS A 689 24.26 -19.56 -37.66
N ARG A 690 24.09 -18.25 -37.68
CA ARG A 690 23.38 -17.53 -38.73
C ARG A 690 24.17 -17.56 -40.03
N SER A 691 23.45 -17.66 -41.15
CA SER A 691 24.03 -17.41 -42.46
C SER A 691 24.25 -15.90 -42.66
N GLU A 692 25.03 -15.50 -43.68
CA GLU A 692 25.25 -14.09 -43.99
C GLU A 692 23.94 -13.31 -44.22
N SER A 693 22.95 -13.95 -44.83
CA SER A 693 21.62 -13.36 -45.07
C SER A 693 20.78 -13.22 -43.80
N GLU A 694 21.04 -14.03 -42.75
CA GLU A 694 20.33 -14.04 -41.47
C GLU A 694 20.98 -13.11 -40.42
N MET A 695 22.19 -12.60 -40.67
CA MET A 695 22.93 -11.76 -39.71
C MET A 695 22.15 -10.50 -39.29
N GLU A 696 21.35 -9.93 -40.21
CA GLU A 696 20.52 -8.77 -39.91
C GLU A 696 19.42 -9.08 -38.86
N ASP A 697 18.93 -10.31 -38.79
CA ASP A 697 17.91 -10.73 -37.84
C ASP A 697 18.49 -10.93 -36.44
N GLY A 698 19.81 -11.13 -36.32
CA GLY A 698 20.51 -11.14 -35.05
C GLY A 698 20.79 -9.76 -34.43
N LYS A 699 20.57 -8.69 -35.16
CA LYS A 699 20.80 -7.35 -34.68
C LYS A 699 19.62 -6.86 -33.84
N VAL A 700 19.81 -6.84 -32.53
CA VAL A 700 18.85 -6.32 -31.54
C VAL A 700 19.54 -5.21 -30.75
N ASP A 701 19.28 -3.97 -31.12
CA ASP A 701 19.81 -2.80 -30.41
C ASP A 701 18.93 -2.48 -29.20
N LEU A 702 19.30 -2.97 -28.02
CA LEU A 702 18.54 -2.82 -26.78
C LEU A 702 18.73 -1.46 -26.11
N TYR A 703 19.88 -0.80 -26.29
CA TYR A 703 20.34 0.31 -25.47
C TYR A 703 20.86 1.54 -26.24
N GLY A 704 20.83 1.52 -27.58
CA GLY A 704 21.23 2.67 -28.39
C GLY A 704 20.29 3.86 -28.21
N ARG A 705 20.79 5.09 -28.41
CA ARG A 705 19.97 6.33 -28.32
C ARG A 705 18.70 6.29 -29.17
N CYS A 706 18.72 5.54 -30.28
CA CYS A 706 17.58 5.37 -31.18
C CYS A 706 17.00 3.94 -31.08
N SER A 707 17.22 3.25 -29.96
CA SER A 707 16.71 1.91 -29.77
C SER A 707 15.18 1.85 -29.88
N PRO A 708 14.61 0.95 -30.70
CA PRO A 708 13.17 0.73 -30.74
C PRO A 708 12.63 0.14 -29.43
N TYR A 709 13.53 -0.39 -28.58
CA TYR A 709 13.20 -1.04 -27.32
C TYR A 709 13.31 -0.12 -26.11
N SER A 710 13.38 1.20 -26.33
CA SER A 710 13.32 2.20 -25.25
C SER A 710 12.12 1.93 -24.35
N THR A 711 12.27 2.19 -23.07
CA THR A 711 11.21 2.06 -22.05
C THR A 711 9.94 2.83 -22.43
N TYR A 712 10.10 3.92 -23.15
CA TYR A 712 8.99 4.81 -23.59
C TYR A 712 8.39 4.46 -24.94
N SER A 713 8.93 3.45 -25.62
CA SER A 713 8.35 2.99 -26.88
C SER A 713 6.94 2.43 -26.64
N VAL A 714 5.96 2.95 -27.35
CA VAL A 714 4.55 2.56 -27.22
C VAL A 714 4.04 1.73 -28.40
N THR A 715 4.86 1.55 -29.44
CA THR A 715 4.52 0.79 -30.63
C THR A 715 5.76 0.12 -31.20
N TYR A 716 5.63 -1.12 -31.62
CA TYR A 716 6.67 -1.86 -32.33
C TYR A 716 6.25 -2.13 -33.75
N THR A 717 7.23 -2.36 -34.64
CA THR A 717 6.98 -3.07 -35.91
C THR A 717 6.96 -4.58 -35.63
N GLU A 718 6.32 -5.36 -36.50
CA GLU A 718 6.30 -6.83 -36.34
C GLU A 718 7.71 -7.41 -36.21
N LYS A 719 8.64 -6.94 -37.04
CA LYS A 719 10.05 -7.37 -37.01
C LYS A 719 10.73 -7.06 -35.67
N VAL A 720 10.49 -5.88 -35.10
CA VAL A 720 11.02 -5.47 -33.79
C VAL A 720 10.45 -6.37 -32.68
N PHE A 721 9.15 -6.62 -32.70
CA PHE A 721 8.50 -7.50 -31.74
C PHE A 721 9.06 -8.93 -31.81
N ASP A 722 9.08 -9.51 -33.02
CA ASP A 722 9.53 -10.91 -33.24
C ASP A 722 10.99 -11.12 -32.83
N ARG A 723 11.87 -10.16 -33.16
CA ARG A 723 13.30 -10.23 -32.77
C ARG A 723 13.47 -10.24 -31.26
N LEU A 724 12.69 -9.46 -30.53
CA LEU A 724 12.79 -9.42 -29.07
C LEU A 724 12.26 -10.71 -28.42
N VAL A 725 11.17 -11.27 -28.93
CA VAL A 725 10.67 -12.59 -28.52
C VAL A 725 11.74 -13.66 -28.75
N GLN A 726 12.34 -13.67 -29.95
CA GLN A 726 13.40 -14.64 -30.30
C GLN A 726 14.64 -14.49 -29.41
N LEU A 727 15.05 -13.26 -29.09
CA LEU A 727 16.17 -13.01 -28.18
C LEU A 727 15.87 -13.55 -26.77
N GLY A 728 14.67 -13.26 -26.22
CA GLY A 728 14.27 -13.77 -24.91
C GLY A 728 14.23 -15.30 -24.86
N GLU A 729 13.70 -15.92 -25.90
CA GLU A 729 13.68 -17.39 -26.05
C GLU A 729 15.10 -17.95 -26.15
N TYR A 730 15.93 -17.36 -27.00
CA TYR A 730 17.29 -17.80 -27.22
C TYR A 730 18.14 -17.79 -25.96
N ASN A 731 18.08 -16.68 -25.19
CA ASN A 731 18.85 -16.53 -23.94
C ASN A 731 18.53 -17.64 -22.94
N ILE A 732 17.27 -18.08 -22.89
CA ILE A 732 16.87 -19.22 -22.05
C ILE A 732 17.42 -20.54 -22.60
N LEU A 733 17.18 -20.81 -23.89
CA LEU A 733 17.59 -22.09 -24.53
C LEU A 733 19.11 -22.28 -24.53
N ASN A 734 19.87 -21.19 -24.71
CA ASN A 734 21.32 -21.23 -24.75
C ASN A 734 21.98 -21.52 -23.40
N ASN A 735 21.22 -21.40 -22.32
CA ASN A 735 21.67 -21.60 -20.94
C ASN A 735 20.98 -22.78 -20.24
N GLU A 736 20.51 -23.77 -21.00
CA GLU A 736 19.87 -24.99 -20.49
C GLU A 736 20.71 -25.67 -19.39
N GLU A 737 22.04 -25.82 -19.61
CA GLU A 737 22.93 -26.47 -18.65
C GLU A 737 22.94 -25.81 -17.28
N LEU A 738 23.01 -24.48 -17.22
CA LEU A 738 22.97 -23.73 -15.95
C LEU A 738 21.63 -23.88 -15.24
N ILE A 739 20.53 -23.89 -16.01
CA ILE A 739 19.19 -24.12 -15.48
C ILE A 739 19.09 -25.51 -14.85
N MET A 740 19.54 -26.55 -15.60
CA MET A 740 19.52 -27.92 -15.10
C MET A 740 20.43 -28.10 -13.88
N GLN A 741 21.59 -27.46 -13.88
CA GLN A 741 22.49 -27.47 -12.72
C GLN A 741 21.81 -26.86 -11.45
N ALA A 742 21.14 -25.74 -11.59
CA ALA A 742 20.43 -25.12 -10.47
C ALA A 742 19.33 -26.03 -9.93
N LEU A 743 18.52 -26.62 -10.80
CA LEU A 743 17.43 -27.52 -10.42
C LEU A 743 17.97 -28.80 -9.74
N HIS A 744 19.04 -29.44 -10.27
CA HIS A 744 19.69 -30.57 -9.63
C HIS A 744 20.19 -30.23 -8.23
N LYS A 745 20.93 -29.12 -8.08
CA LYS A 745 21.40 -28.65 -6.76
C LYS A 745 20.28 -28.43 -5.78
N ALA A 746 19.16 -27.86 -6.23
CA ALA A 746 18.00 -27.62 -5.35
C ALA A 746 17.40 -28.93 -4.85
N VAL A 747 17.25 -29.93 -5.70
CA VAL A 747 16.79 -31.28 -5.30
C VAL A 747 17.77 -31.91 -4.32
N GLU A 748 19.09 -31.83 -4.59
CA GLU A 748 20.13 -32.36 -3.69
C GLU A 748 20.09 -31.68 -2.32
N ARG A 749 19.97 -30.33 -2.26
CA ARG A 749 19.82 -29.57 -1.00
C ARG A 749 18.60 -30.04 -0.20
N LYS A 750 17.47 -30.32 -0.86
CA LYS A 750 16.27 -30.83 -0.20
C LYS A 750 16.50 -32.23 0.39
N ARG A 751 17.18 -33.10 -0.32
CA ARG A 751 17.51 -34.46 0.16
C ARG A 751 18.48 -34.44 1.35
N GLN A 752 19.46 -33.55 1.33
CA GLN A 752 20.45 -33.41 2.41
C GLN A 752 19.86 -32.85 3.72
N LYS A 753 18.87 -31.98 3.66
CA LYS A 753 18.21 -31.44 4.86
C LYS A 753 17.47 -32.48 5.72
N LYS A 754 17.35 -33.71 5.25
CA LYS A 754 16.70 -34.82 5.96
C LYS A 754 17.67 -35.64 6.81
N ASN A 755 18.98 -35.59 6.54
CA ASN A 755 20.04 -36.25 7.30
C ASN A 755 20.64 -35.31 8.35
#